data_7ab0d2869ee3c78662b315d73b4f6b31
#
_entry.id   7ab0d2869ee3c78662b315d73b4f6b31
#
_cell.length_a   1.000
_cell.length_b   1.000
_cell.length_c   1.000
_cell.angle_alpha   90.00
_cell.angle_beta   90.00
_cell.angle_gamma   90.00
#
_symmetry.space_group_name_H-M   'P 1'
#
loop_
_entity.id
_entity.type
_entity.pdbx_description
1 polymer ?
#
loop_
_entity_poly.entity_id
_entity_poly.type
_entity_poly.pdbx_seq_one_letter_code
_entity_poly.pdbx_strand_id
1 'polypeptide(L)'
;MYRLGDFYELFFDDALITSRELELTLTGRNCGLKERAPMCGVPFHAANSYIAKLVAKGFKVAICEQIEDPKEAKGIVKREVIRIITPGTIDIDESTNAKDNLYLASVYITKKTRGIAYTDITTGEFTALEVRDNHDNELLISELVRISPKEIIYFDETSSDFIETYSKTSPGTYINTIDESYFKYSSCEDILLSQFEVTSLIPLDIQDKREVTIASGSLLLYLMETEKHASPQIKHLILKESGLNMILDRSTMRNLELLETQYNQSQKGSLLDVLDKTHTAMGGRLIRRFIKEPLKDSDAINKRLDAVETLVDLPVNRTNIVSSLKHVYDFERLTARIASMRANGKDLIALKTTLRELPSIKDELCNINAPLLNEIYSSLDDFSELENLIENSIVKEPPFTITDGDLIKPGYSEELDSLKLSIKDAKEWITGLETREKERTGIKNLKVGFNKVFGYYIDISKSNLPLVPDDYIRKQTLVNNERYITPELKEKESLVLSAEAKINNIEYEIFKEVRASIEPYFARLQRASASVALLDVLTSLADVASRYGYVKPIVDDSSVIDIKEGRHPAVEQMIGEGLFVSNSTLLDTVSRSMLIITGPNMSGKSTYMRQNALIVLMAQAGCFVPCERARIGVVDRIFTRIGASDNLSGGQSTFFVEMSELSYILNCASDRSLIILDEIGRGTSTYDGLSIAWSCVEYLCNDKTHIRTLFATHYHELTALEDQIDGVRNLNVDVSEDDGDIVFLHKIVLGAASRSYGIHVAKLAGVPKILLDNAENKLAELEESASEINISTKTASVSEDQLSLFMPGPYDELAQKIKEIDIMHLTPAKAIEIIMKLKESIS
;
A
#
# COMPACT_ATOMS: atom_id res chain seq x y z
N MET A 1 -26.70 9.65 1.12
CA MET A 1 -27.06 9.78 -0.30
C MET A 1 -28.32 8.97 -0.60
N TYR A 2 -29.40 9.63 -1.03
CA TYR A 2 -30.71 9.03 -1.29
C TYR A 2 -30.97 8.94 -2.78
N ARG A 3 -31.29 7.78 -3.29
CA ARG A 3 -31.71 7.58 -4.69
C ARG A 3 -33.06 8.22 -4.94
N LEU A 4 -33.11 9.20 -5.82
CA LEU A 4 -34.34 9.88 -6.23
C LEU A 4 -34.34 10.04 -7.75
N GLY A 5 -34.92 9.06 -8.45
CA GLY A 5 -34.85 8.97 -9.90
C GLY A 5 -33.41 8.77 -10.40
N ASP A 6 -32.93 9.67 -11.27
CA ASP A 6 -31.61 9.61 -11.88
C ASP A 6 -30.49 10.26 -11.03
N PHE A 7 -30.82 10.70 -9.80
CA PHE A 7 -29.88 11.36 -8.91
C PHE A 7 -29.77 10.68 -7.56
N TYR A 8 -28.58 10.80 -6.95
CA TYR A 8 -28.42 10.69 -5.50
C TYR A 8 -28.47 12.07 -4.90
N GLU A 9 -29.45 12.33 -4.03
CA GLU A 9 -29.66 13.60 -3.36
C GLU A 9 -29.22 13.51 -1.88
N LEU A 10 -28.67 14.59 -1.37
CA LEU A 10 -28.33 14.79 0.04
C LEU A 10 -29.13 16.00 0.56
N PHE A 11 -29.48 15.96 1.86
CA PHE A 11 -30.35 16.95 2.48
C PHE A 11 -29.72 17.49 3.76
N PHE A 12 -30.19 18.68 4.18
CA PHE A 12 -29.83 19.35 5.44
C PHE A 12 -28.29 19.50 5.58
N ASP A 13 -27.73 19.14 6.73
CA ASP A 13 -26.31 19.29 7.05
C ASP A 13 -25.43 18.48 6.09
N ASP A 14 -25.85 17.30 5.68
CA ASP A 14 -25.13 16.50 4.69
C ASP A 14 -25.00 17.23 3.35
N ALA A 15 -26.05 17.96 2.94
CA ALA A 15 -26.01 18.74 1.71
C ALA A 15 -25.07 19.95 1.84
N LEU A 16 -25.05 20.62 3.00
CA LEU A 16 -24.15 21.76 3.27
C LEU A 16 -22.68 21.31 3.26
N ILE A 17 -22.37 20.19 3.94
CA ILE A 17 -21.03 19.62 3.97
C ILE A 17 -20.60 19.18 2.57
N THR A 18 -21.42 18.36 1.90
CA THR A 18 -21.06 17.79 0.60
C THR A 18 -20.92 18.85 -0.48
N SER A 19 -21.80 19.88 -0.47
CA SER A 19 -21.72 20.96 -1.44
C SER A 19 -20.40 21.73 -1.29
N ARG A 20 -19.93 21.98 -0.08
CA ARG A 20 -18.65 22.61 0.20
C ARG A 20 -17.46 21.74 -0.20
N GLU A 21 -17.48 20.46 0.21
CA GLU A 21 -16.35 19.56 0.00
C GLU A 21 -16.16 19.13 -1.46
N LEU A 22 -17.24 19.10 -2.24
CA LEU A 22 -17.23 18.66 -3.64
C LEU A 22 -17.50 19.81 -4.63
N GLU A 23 -17.63 21.06 -4.14
CA GLU A 23 -17.96 22.25 -4.95
C GLU A 23 -19.27 22.09 -5.76
N LEU A 24 -20.27 21.42 -5.16
CA LEU A 24 -21.56 21.21 -5.80
C LEU A 24 -22.51 22.38 -5.55
N THR A 25 -23.40 22.64 -6.51
CA THR A 25 -24.43 23.66 -6.37
C THR A 25 -25.41 23.28 -5.26
N LEU A 26 -25.49 24.12 -4.21
CA LEU A 26 -26.48 23.99 -3.16
C LEU A 26 -27.83 24.54 -3.66
N THR A 27 -28.87 23.76 -3.56
CA THR A 27 -30.24 24.10 -3.91
C THR A 27 -31.16 23.93 -2.69
N GLY A 28 -32.46 24.07 -2.85
CA GLY A 28 -33.40 23.84 -1.77
C GLY A 28 -34.69 23.17 -2.27
N ARG A 29 -35.18 22.21 -1.48
CA ARG A 29 -36.43 21.47 -1.74
C ARG A 29 -37.51 21.82 -0.75
N ASN A 30 -38.72 22.03 -1.23
CA ASN A 30 -39.90 22.20 -0.36
C ASN A 30 -40.28 20.86 0.26
N CYS A 31 -40.25 20.75 1.59
CA CYS A 31 -40.60 19.54 2.34
C CYS A 31 -41.63 19.78 3.47
N GLY A 32 -42.43 20.85 3.35
CA GLY A 32 -43.46 21.20 4.34
C GLY A 32 -42.93 21.98 5.55
N LEU A 33 -41.63 22.31 5.58
CA LEU A 33 -41.03 23.19 6.56
C LEU A 33 -41.22 24.68 6.16
N LYS A 34 -41.05 25.61 7.12
CA LYS A 34 -41.10 27.06 6.84
C LYS A 34 -40.05 27.51 5.83
N GLU A 35 -38.89 26.90 5.86
CA GLU A 35 -37.78 27.13 4.94
C GLU A 35 -37.56 25.92 4.05
N ARG A 36 -36.98 26.13 2.87
CA ARG A 36 -36.59 25.03 1.97
C ARG A 36 -35.46 24.25 2.62
N ALA A 37 -35.57 22.91 2.66
CA ALA A 37 -34.49 22.06 3.08
C ALA A 37 -33.29 22.20 2.13
N PRO A 38 -32.08 22.54 2.61
CA PRO A 38 -30.88 22.54 1.79
C PRO A 38 -30.71 21.17 1.11
N MET A 39 -30.37 21.18 -0.17
CA MET A 39 -30.20 19.98 -0.98
C MET A 39 -29.08 20.16 -1.99
N CYS A 40 -28.28 19.14 -2.18
CA CYS A 40 -27.41 18.97 -3.35
C CYS A 40 -27.57 17.56 -3.89
N GLY A 41 -27.16 17.33 -5.12
CA GLY A 41 -27.28 16.01 -5.75
C GLY A 41 -26.27 15.78 -6.84
N VAL A 42 -25.98 14.50 -7.09
CA VAL A 42 -25.09 14.03 -8.14
C VAL A 42 -25.82 13.03 -9.03
N PRO A 43 -25.56 12.99 -10.34
CA PRO A 43 -26.12 11.97 -11.22
C PRO A 43 -25.69 10.57 -10.74
N PHE A 44 -26.62 9.60 -10.75
CA PHE A 44 -26.33 8.27 -10.21
C PHE A 44 -25.18 7.57 -10.93
N HIS A 45 -25.09 7.74 -12.25
CA HIS A 45 -24.02 7.14 -13.04
C HIS A 45 -22.62 7.72 -12.76
N ALA A 46 -22.55 8.91 -12.15
CA ALA A 46 -21.30 9.56 -11.76
C ALA A 46 -21.04 9.47 -10.24
N ALA A 47 -21.94 8.87 -9.47
CA ALA A 47 -21.91 8.88 -8.00
C ALA A 47 -20.60 8.31 -7.43
N ASN A 48 -20.06 7.24 -8.01
CA ASN A 48 -18.85 6.57 -7.51
C ASN A 48 -17.66 7.52 -7.43
N SER A 49 -17.47 8.40 -8.42
CA SER A 49 -16.37 9.37 -8.40
C SER A 49 -16.52 10.43 -7.30
N TYR A 50 -17.75 10.81 -6.97
CA TYR A 50 -18.04 11.74 -5.87
C TYR A 50 -17.94 11.06 -4.50
N ILE A 51 -18.39 9.82 -4.40
CA ILE A 51 -18.23 9.00 -3.19
C ILE A 51 -16.75 8.82 -2.89
N ALA A 52 -15.94 8.45 -3.88
CA ALA A 52 -14.50 8.29 -3.72
C ALA A 52 -13.83 9.56 -3.17
N LYS A 53 -14.23 10.74 -3.65
CA LYS A 53 -13.71 12.03 -3.15
C LYS A 53 -14.10 12.31 -1.70
N LEU A 54 -15.34 11.99 -1.30
CA LEU A 54 -15.80 12.14 0.09
C LEU A 54 -15.06 11.18 1.02
N VAL A 55 -14.94 9.93 0.60
CA VAL A 55 -14.26 8.88 1.38
C VAL A 55 -12.77 9.19 1.53
N ALA A 56 -12.11 9.69 0.48
CA ALA A 56 -10.72 10.15 0.55
C ALA A 56 -10.50 11.30 1.54
N LYS A 57 -11.56 12.09 1.83
CA LYS A 57 -11.56 13.12 2.87
C LYS A 57 -11.97 12.60 4.26
N GLY A 58 -12.14 11.28 4.42
CA GLY A 58 -12.48 10.62 5.69
C GLY A 58 -13.97 10.56 6.02
N PHE A 59 -14.87 10.91 5.09
CA PHE A 59 -16.32 10.78 5.32
C PHE A 59 -16.81 9.36 5.08
N LYS A 60 -17.77 8.89 5.91
CA LYS A 60 -18.54 7.69 5.66
C LYS A 60 -19.79 8.05 4.84
N VAL A 61 -20.07 7.29 3.81
CA VAL A 61 -21.18 7.57 2.88
C VAL A 61 -22.19 6.43 2.90
N ALA A 62 -23.38 6.68 3.47
CA ALA A 62 -24.49 5.74 3.42
C ALA A 62 -25.25 5.87 2.10
N ILE A 63 -25.41 4.76 1.40
CA ILE A 63 -26.15 4.65 0.13
C ILE A 63 -27.54 4.12 0.43
N CYS A 64 -28.54 4.92 0.12
CA CYS A 64 -29.94 4.60 0.32
C CYS A 64 -30.64 4.41 -1.04
N GLU A 65 -31.07 3.17 -1.32
CA GLU A 65 -31.72 2.78 -2.57
C GLU A 65 -33.21 2.54 -2.40
N GLN A 66 -33.93 2.60 -3.51
CA GLN A 66 -35.32 2.23 -3.60
C GLN A 66 -35.45 0.71 -3.65
N ILE A 67 -36.08 0.11 -2.68
CA ILE A 67 -36.28 -1.36 -2.58
C ILE A 67 -37.66 -1.82 -3.08
N GLU A 68 -38.51 -0.89 -3.51
CA GLU A 68 -39.86 -1.13 -3.99
C GLU A 68 -40.02 -0.50 -5.38
N ASP A 69 -40.72 -1.22 -6.29
CA ASP A 69 -41.01 -0.67 -7.62
C ASP A 69 -41.94 0.55 -7.47
N PRO A 70 -41.60 1.72 -8.00
CA PRO A 70 -42.43 2.92 -7.96
C PRO A 70 -43.83 2.72 -8.54
N LYS A 71 -44.05 1.74 -9.41
CA LYS A 71 -45.34 1.42 -10.03
C LYS A 71 -46.26 0.62 -9.10
N GLU A 72 -45.70 -0.11 -8.15
CA GLU A 72 -46.43 -0.95 -7.19
C GLU A 72 -46.66 -0.24 -5.83
N ALA A 73 -45.90 0.82 -5.57
CA ALA A 73 -45.92 1.56 -4.32
C ALA A 73 -47.24 2.29 -4.09
N LYS A 74 -47.93 1.94 -3.01
CA LYS A 74 -49.15 2.66 -2.54
C LYS A 74 -48.78 3.88 -1.68
N GLY A 75 -48.00 4.82 -2.25
CA GLY A 75 -47.59 6.01 -1.53
C GLY A 75 -46.10 6.38 -1.78
N ILE A 76 -45.35 6.64 -0.70
CA ILE A 76 -43.91 6.92 -0.80
C ILE A 76 -43.15 5.61 -0.98
N VAL A 77 -42.39 5.47 -2.07
CA VAL A 77 -41.54 4.31 -2.35
C VAL A 77 -40.59 4.06 -1.17
N LYS A 78 -40.58 2.82 -0.68
CA LYS A 78 -39.73 2.40 0.44
C LYS A 78 -38.25 2.46 0.03
N ARG A 79 -37.43 2.99 0.93
CA ARG A 79 -35.99 3.12 0.74
C ARG A 79 -35.28 2.57 1.95
N GLU A 80 -34.15 1.93 1.73
CA GLU A 80 -33.30 1.40 2.79
C GLU A 80 -31.82 1.72 2.50
N VAL A 81 -31.02 1.83 3.57
CA VAL A 81 -29.56 1.92 3.46
C VAL A 81 -29.06 0.52 3.10
N ILE A 82 -28.57 0.38 1.88
CA ILE A 82 -28.06 -0.89 1.35
C ILE A 82 -26.58 -1.08 1.59
N ARG A 83 -25.84 0.03 1.86
CA ARG A 83 -24.39 0.01 2.07
C ARG A 83 -23.92 1.27 2.77
N ILE A 84 -22.88 1.15 3.60
CA ILE A 84 -22.12 2.26 4.15
C ILE A 84 -20.68 2.17 3.64
N ILE A 85 -20.28 3.11 2.80
CA ILE A 85 -18.93 3.13 2.21
C ILE A 85 -18.00 3.92 3.11
N THR A 86 -16.88 3.29 3.47
CA THR A 86 -15.81 3.83 4.32
C THR A 86 -14.48 3.75 3.59
N PRO A 87 -13.39 4.35 4.11
CA PRO A 87 -12.06 4.23 3.48
C PRO A 87 -11.57 2.79 3.29
N GLY A 88 -11.99 1.87 4.18
CA GLY A 88 -11.64 0.45 4.10
C GLY A 88 -12.63 -0.42 3.32
N THR A 89 -13.82 0.10 2.97
CA THR A 89 -14.87 -0.66 2.25
C THR A 89 -15.21 -0.08 0.88
N ILE A 90 -14.43 0.88 0.39
CA ILE A 90 -14.63 1.48 -0.92
C ILE A 90 -14.40 0.45 -2.03
N ASP A 91 -15.30 0.42 -3.02
CA ASP A 91 -15.12 -0.38 -4.24
C ASP A 91 -14.36 0.47 -5.27
N ILE A 92 -13.33 -0.11 -5.89
CA ILE A 92 -12.45 0.63 -6.77
C ILE A 92 -13.14 0.74 -8.12
N ASP A 93 -13.52 1.95 -8.47
CA ASP A 93 -13.68 2.36 -9.86
C ASP A 93 -12.30 2.78 -10.43
N GLU A 94 -12.18 2.89 -11.74
CA GLU A 94 -10.98 3.15 -12.55
C GLU A 94 -10.08 4.31 -12.07
N SER A 95 -10.47 5.05 -11.02
CA SER A 95 -9.75 6.21 -10.48
C SER A 95 -8.69 5.89 -9.41
N THR A 96 -8.67 4.69 -8.84
CA THR A 96 -7.67 4.24 -7.87
C THR A 96 -6.65 3.33 -8.53
N ASN A 97 -5.40 3.36 -8.08
CA ASN A 97 -4.36 2.49 -8.62
C ASN A 97 -4.75 1.01 -8.42
N ALA A 98 -5.05 0.31 -9.50
CA ALA A 98 -5.49 -1.09 -9.48
C ALA A 98 -4.46 -2.03 -8.82
N LYS A 99 -3.20 -1.61 -8.76
CA LYS A 99 -2.09 -2.33 -8.14
C LYS A 99 -1.99 -2.13 -6.61
N ASP A 100 -2.87 -1.33 -5.98
CA ASP A 100 -2.88 -1.13 -4.53
C ASP A 100 -3.92 -2.02 -3.85
N ASN A 101 -3.60 -2.51 -2.63
CA ASN A 101 -4.55 -3.15 -1.75
C ASN A 101 -5.33 -2.09 -0.94
N LEU A 102 -6.58 -2.42 -0.61
CA LEU A 102 -7.46 -1.61 0.23
C LEU A 102 -7.76 -2.33 1.54
N TYR A 103 -6.77 -2.36 2.42
CA TYR A 103 -6.94 -3.06 3.69
C TYR A 103 -7.78 -2.27 4.69
N LEU A 104 -8.78 -2.96 5.25
CA LEU A 104 -9.47 -2.63 6.48
C LEU A 104 -8.89 -3.52 7.58
N ALA A 105 -8.47 -2.95 8.70
CA ALA A 105 -7.89 -3.71 9.81
C ALA A 105 -8.69 -3.54 11.10
N SER A 106 -8.73 -4.58 11.91
CA SER A 106 -9.18 -4.56 13.29
C SER A 106 -8.03 -4.88 14.23
N VAL A 107 -7.95 -4.15 15.33
CA VAL A 107 -6.91 -4.32 16.34
C VAL A 107 -7.55 -4.51 17.70
N TYR A 108 -7.13 -5.57 18.40
CA TYR A 108 -7.50 -5.81 19.79
C TYR A 108 -6.26 -5.99 20.66
N ILE A 109 -6.12 -5.16 21.69
CA ILE A 109 -4.91 -5.05 22.52
C ILE A 109 -5.21 -5.54 23.93
N THR A 110 -4.36 -6.43 24.45
CA THR A 110 -4.30 -6.79 25.86
C THR A 110 -2.91 -6.48 26.42
N LYS A 111 -2.71 -6.69 27.73
CA LYS A 111 -1.41 -6.39 28.39
C LYS A 111 -0.24 -7.23 27.86
N LYS A 112 -0.48 -8.40 27.27
CA LYS A 112 0.58 -9.36 26.87
C LYS A 112 0.58 -9.65 25.37
N THR A 113 -0.58 -9.69 24.77
CA THR A 113 -0.78 -10.11 23.37
C THR A 113 -1.67 -9.13 22.63
N ARG A 114 -1.49 -9.03 21.33
CA ARG A 114 -2.27 -8.18 20.42
C ARG A 114 -2.76 -9.06 19.28
N GLY A 115 -4.04 -8.93 18.95
CA GLY A 115 -4.64 -9.52 17.76
C GLY A 115 -4.80 -8.46 16.68
N ILE A 116 -4.36 -8.76 15.47
CA ILE A 116 -4.64 -7.97 14.27
C ILE A 116 -5.39 -8.87 13.32
N ALA A 117 -6.48 -8.37 12.74
CA ALA A 117 -7.10 -8.96 11.55
C ALA A 117 -7.23 -7.90 10.47
N TYR A 118 -7.00 -8.25 9.23
CA TYR A 118 -7.18 -7.33 8.12
C TYR A 118 -7.73 -8.05 6.90
N THR A 119 -8.44 -7.28 6.07
CA THR A 119 -9.09 -7.79 4.86
C THR A 119 -9.04 -6.75 3.74
N ASP A 120 -8.96 -7.23 2.52
CA ASP A 120 -9.29 -6.46 1.31
C ASP A 120 -10.59 -7.05 0.73
N ILE A 121 -11.69 -6.32 0.91
CA ILE A 121 -13.02 -6.76 0.46
C ILE A 121 -13.05 -6.97 -1.05
N THR A 122 -12.24 -6.22 -1.79
CA THR A 122 -12.22 -6.26 -3.25
C THR A 122 -11.57 -7.52 -3.81
N THR A 123 -10.73 -8.20 -3.00
CA THR A 123 -10.05 -9.46 -3.37
C THR A 123 -10.60 -10.66 -2.60
N GLY A 124 -11.22 -10.43 -1.44
CA GLY A 124 -11.65 -11.47 -0.51
C GLY A 124 -10.52 -12.00 0.38
N GLU A 125 -9.34 -11.36 0.38
CA GLU A 125 -8.25 -11.69 1.32
C GLU A 125 -8.70 -11.37 2.74
N PHE A 126 -8.54 -12.35 3.66
CA PHE A 126 -8.78 -12.19 5.08
C PHE A 126 -7.66 -12.83 5.87
N THR A 127 -6.88 -12.02 6.55
CA THR A 127 -5.67 -12.46 7.25
C THR A 127 -5.69 -11.99 8.69
N ALA A 128 -5.22 -12.84 9.59
CA ALA A 128 -5.06 -12.54 11.00
C ALA A 128 -3.65 -12.88 11.49
N LEU A 129 -3.20 -12.19 12.53
CA LEU A 129 -1.90 -12.46 13.17
C LEU A 129 -1.94 -12.10 14.66
N GLU A 130 -1.15 -12.84 15.42
CA GLU A 130 -0.87 -12.56 16.83
C GLU A 130 0.47 -11.84 16.95
N VAL A 131 0.48 -10.71 17.63
CA VAL A 131 1.71 -9.97 17.94
C VAL A 131 1.97 -10.06 19.43
N ARG A 132 3.12 -10.65 19.82
CA ARG A 132 3.60 -10.70 21.20
C ARG A 132 4.60 -9.58 21.39
N ASP A 133 4.20 -8.58 22.15
CA ASP A 133 4.98 -7.38 22.33
C ASP A 133 5.16 -7.11 23.83
N ASN A 134 6.39 -6.83 24.26
CA ASN A 134 6.75 -6.81 25.67
C ASN A 134 6.54 -5.47 26.37
N HIS A 135 5.95 -4.44 25.77
CA HIS A 135 5.48 -3.22 26.49
C HIS A 135 5.16 -2.00 25.60
N ASP A 136 5.74 -1.81 24.40
CA ASP A 136 5.72 -0.50 23.73
C ASP A 136 4.87 -0.39 22.46
N ASN A 137 4.13 -1.44 22.10
CA ASN A 137 3.33 -1.54 20.86
C ASN A 137 4.12 -1.30 19.55
N GLU A 138 5.45 -1.33 19.59
CA GLU A 138 6.29 -1.04 18.42
C GLU A 138 6.20 -2.12 17.33
N LEU A 139 6.15 -3.40 17.74
CA LEU A 139 5.93 -4.50 16.80
C LEU A 139 4.54 -4.41 16.17
N LEU A 140 3.53 -4.04 16.96
CA LEU A 140 2.18 -3.81 16.46
C LEU A 140 2.15 -2.68 15.44
N ILE A 141 2.81 -1.55 15.74
CA ILE A 141 2.93 -0.41 14.82
C ILE A 141 3.67 -0.81 13.54
N SER A 142 4.77 -1.55 13.66
CA SER A 142 5.55 -2.03 12.50
C SER A 142 4.71 -2.94 11.60
N GLU A 143 3.93 -3.86 12.17
CA GLU A 143 3.02 -4.72 11.41
C GLU A 143 1.91 -3.93 10.71
N LEU A 144 1.30 -2.96 11.39
CA LEU A 144 0.27 -2.12 10.77
C LEU A 144 0.83 -1.19 9.69
N VAL A 145 2.05 -0.68 9.87
CA VAL A 145 2.75 0.09 8.81
C VAL A 145 3.02 -0.80 7.59
N ARG A 146 3.45 -2.03 7.81
CA ARG A 146 3.66 -3.03 6.75
C ARG A 146 2.37 -3.34 5.99
N ILE A 147 1.25 -3.58 6.71
CA ILE A 147 -0.08 -3.81 6.14
C ILE A 147 -0.54 -2.55 5.40
N SER A 148 -0.29 -1.37 5.96
CA SER A 148 -0.73 -0.06 5.45
C SER A 148 -2.25 0.02 5.25
N PRO A 149 -3.06 -0.24 6.29
CA PRO A 149 -4.51 -0.22 6.18
C PRO A 149 -5.03 1.19 5.87
N LYS A 150 -6.09 1.27 5.08
CA LYS A 150 -6.80 2.53 4.81
C LYS A 150 -7.72 2.91 5.96
N GLU A 151 -8.20 1.91 6.71
CA GLU A 151 -9.04 2.10 7.89
C GLU A 151 -8.66 1.09 8.97
N ILE A 152 -8.61 1.55 10.23
CA ILE A 152 -8.44 0.71 11.41
C ILE A 152 -9.66 0.87 12.30
N ILE A 153 -10.27 -0.24 12.69
CA ILE A 153 -11.29 -0.29 13.73
C ILE A 153 -10.69 -0.77 15.05
N TYR A 154 -11.09 -0.14 16.15
CA TYR A 154 -10.61 -0.47 17.49
C TYR A 154 -11.63 -0.06 18.55
N PHE A 155 -11.37 -0.48 19.81
CA PHE A 155 -12.14 -0.12 20.97
C PHE A 155 -11.30 0.75 21.93
N ASP A 156 -11.88 1.83 22.44
CA ASP A 156 -11.19 2.97 23.06
C ASP A 156 -10.48 2.67 24.39
N GLU A 157 -11.04 1.82 25.26
CA GLU A 157 -10.52 1.65 26.62
C GLU A 157 -9.12 1.02 26.73
N THR A 158 -8.63 0.36 25.69
CA THR A 158 -7.37 -0.40 25.74
C THR A 158 -6.25 0.20 24.87
N SER A 159 -6.49 1.28 24.14
CA SER A 159 -5.69 1.59 22.95
C SER A 159 -5.29 3.06 22.77
N SER A 160 -5.56 3.97 23.72
CA SER A 160 -5.34 5.42 23.53
C SER A 160 -3.89 5.78 23.16
N ASP A 161 -2.91 5.26 23.87
CA ASP A 161 -1.48 5.56 23.65
C ASP A 161 -0.97 5.01 22.32
N PHE A 162 -1.43 3.80 21.96
CA PHE A 162 -1.14 3.19 20.66
C PHE A 162 -1.68 4.04 19.51
N ILE A 163 -2.94 4.48 19.59
CA ILE A 163 -3.61 5.24 18.54
C ILE A 163 -2.94 6.59 18.32
N GLU A 164 -2.55 7.28 19.39
CA GLU A 164 -1.83 8.56 19.27
C GLU A 164 -0.50 8.37 18.55
N THR A 165 0.26 7.34 18.90
CA THR A 165 1.55 7.02 18.29
C THR A 165 1.38 6.59 16.82
N TYR A 166 0.39 5.73 16.53
CA TYR A 166 0.13 5.27 15.18
C TYR A 166 -0.36 6.39 14.26
N SER A 167 -1.23 7.28 14.74
CA SER A 167 -1.73 8.43 13.96
C SER A 167 -0.61 9.37 13.52
N LYS A 168 0.38 9.61 14.42
CA LYS A 168 1.58 10.38 14.09
C LYS A 168 2.44 9.65 13.04
N THR A 169 2.48 8.33 13.13
CA THR A 169 3.28 7.47 12.25
C THR A 169 2.64 7.29 10.87
N SER A 170 1.32 7.19 10.76
CA SER A 170 0.57 6.94 9.53
C SER A 170 -0.64 7.88 9.38
N PRO A 171 -0.44 9.18 9.10
CA PRO A 171 -1.52 10.18 9.09
C PRO A 171 -2.56 9.97 7.97
N GLY A 172 -2.30 9.08 7.01
CA GLY A 172 -3.24 8.75 5.92
C GLY A 172 -4.21 7.63 6.24
N THR A 173 -4.09 6.97 7.40
CA THR A 173 -5.01 5.90 7.82
C THR A 173 -6.20 6.50 8.57
N TYR A 174 -7.41 6.13 8.16
CA TYR A 174 -8.62 6.50 8.88
C TYR A 174 -8.78 5.63 10.13
N ILE A 175 -8.85 6.26 11.31
CA ILE A 175 -8.98 5.56 12.59
C ILE A 175 -10.42 5.68 13.08
N ASN A 176 -11.07 4.54 13.30
CA ASN A 176 -12.48 4.44 13.59
C ASN A 176 -12.70 3.71 14.91
N THR A 177 -13.13 4.47 15.94
CA THR A 177 -13.56 3.89 17.21
C THR A 177 -14.95 3.31 17.06
N ILE A 178 -15.14 2.05 17.43
CA ILE A 178 -16.42 1.37 17.39
C ILE A 178 -16.83 0.86 18.78
N ASP A 179 -18.10 0.50 18.94
CA ASP A 179 -18.68 0.10 20.22
C ASP A 179 -18.06 -1.21 20.75
N GLU A 180 -17.91 -1.33 22.09
CA GLU A 180 -17.37 -2.52 22.77
C GLU A 180 -18.11 -3.81 22.40
N SER A 181 -19.40 -3.72 22.04
CA SER A 181 -20.19 -4.88 21.66
C SER A 181 -19.63 -5.68 20.49
N TYR A 182 -18.88 -5.02 19.60
CA TYR A 182 -18.19 -5.67 18.48
C TYR A 182 -17.00 -6.54 18.91
N PHE A 183 -16.42 -6.29 20.09
CA PHE A 183 -15.25 -6.99 20.62
C PHE A 183 -15.59 -8.03 21.68
N LYS A 184 -16.87 -8.39 21.81
CA LYS A 184 -17.28 -9.49 22.71
C LYS A 184 -16.88 -10.83 22.13
N TYR A 185 -16.08 -11.60 22.88
CA TYR A 185 -15.55 -12.90 22.43
C TYR A 185 -16.62 -13.83 21.86
N SER A 186 -17.77 -14.00 22.58
CA SER A 186 -18.85 -14.88 22.12
C SER A 186 -19.44 -14.46 20.77
N SER A 187 -19.69 -13.16 20.58
CA SER A 187 -20.22 -12.65 19.30
C SER A 187 -19.19 -12.80 18.17
N CYS A 188 -17.91 -12.60 18.49
CA CYS A 188 -16.80 -12.79 17.54
C CYS A 188 -16.62 -14.27 17.15
N GLU A 189 -16.73 -15.17 18.10
CA GLU A 189 -16.68 -16.61 17.84
C GLU A 189 -17.87 -17.05 16.98
N ASP A 190 -19.09 -16.66 17.35
CA ASP A 190 -20.31 -17.02 16.62
C ASP A 190 -20.27 -16.57 15.15
N ILE A 191 -19.81 -15.33 14.88
CA ILE A 191 -19.73 -14.85 13.51
C ILE A 191 -18.66 -15.56 12.69
N LEU A 192 -17.51 -15.91 13.29
CA LEU A 192 -16.44 -16.68 12.64
C LEU A 192 -16.93 -18.08 12.27
N LEU A 193 -17.59 -18.77 13.19
CA LEU A 193 -18.14 -20.10 12.94
C LEU A 193 -19.16 -20.06 11.81
N SER A 194 -20.03 -19.04 11.80
CA SER A 194 -21.04 -18.86 10.76
C SER A 194 -20.43 -18.49 9.40
N GLN A 195 -19.48 -17.56 9.35
CA GLN A 195 -18.87 -17.09 8.10
C GLN A 195 -18.09 -18.19 7.38
N PHE A 196 -17.34 -19.01 8.14
CA PHE A 196 -16.49 -20.05 7.57
C PHE A 196 -17.15 -21.46 7.58
N GLU A 197 -18.43 -21.53 7.99
CA GLU A 197 -19.23 -22.78 8.02
C GLU A 197 -18.52 -23.92 8.80
N VAL A 198 -17.88 -23.56 9.93
CA VAL A 198 -17.19 -24.50 10.80
C VAL A 198 -17.88 -24.64 12.16
N THR A 199 -17.69 -25.77 12.82
CA THR A 199 -18.29 -26.07 14.14
C THR A 199 -17.39 -25.69 15.31
N SER A 200 -16.15 -25.35 15.07
CA SER A 200 -15.16 -24.89 16.06
C SER A 200 -14.06 -24.06 15.40
N LEU A 201 -13.25 -23.37 16.22
CA LEU A 201 -12.15 -22.53 15.73
C LEU A 201 -10.89 -23.34 15.35
N ILE A 202 -10.88 -24.66 15.57
CA ILE A 202 -9.73 -25.54 15.24
C ILE A 202 -9.35 -25.49 13.75
N PRO A 203 -10.29 -25.63 12.80
CA PRO A 203 -9.96 -25.56 11.37
C PRO A 203 -9.42 -24.20 10.92
N LEU A 204 -9.63 -23.16 11.74
CA LEU A 204 -9.14 -21.80 11.47
C LEU A 204 -7.79 -21.54 12.15
N ASP A 205 -7.26 -22.49 12.93
CA ASP A 205 -5.99 -22.42 13.68
C ASP A 205 -5.90 -21.26 14.69
N ILE A 206 -7.05 -20.77 15.19
CA ILE A 206 -7.15 -19.66 16.12
C ILE A 206 -7.77 -20.02 17.48
N GLN A 207 -7.99 -21.30 17.77
CA GLN A 207 -8.69 -21.78 18.98
C GLN A 207 -8.09 -21.22 20.28
N ASP A 208 -6.74 -21.20 20.39
CA ASP A 208 -6.02 -20.74 21.58
C ASP A 208 -5.55 -19.29 21.49
N LYS A 209 -6.01 -18.53 20.48
CA LYS A 209 -5.58 -17.16 20.18
C LYS A 209 -6.76 -16.19 20.38
N ARG A 210 -7.08 -15.92 21.65
CA ARG A 210 -8.25 -15.11 22.02
C ARG A 210 -8.27 -13.74 21.34
N GLU A 211 -7.14 -13.03 21.33
CA GLU A 211 -7.04 -11.67 20.78
C GLU A 211 -7.22 -11.68 19.27
N VAL A 212 -6.70 -12.71 18.59
CA VAL A 212 -6.89 -12.91 17.15
C VAL A 212 -8.36 -13.21 16.83
N THR A 213 -9.00 -14.05 17.63
CA THR A 213 -10.43 -14.38 17.50
C THR A 213 -11.28 -13.13 17.62
N ILE A 214 -11.02 -12.27 18.63
CA ILE A 214 -11.75 -11.03 18.82
C ILE A 214 -11.50 -10.05 17.66
N ALA A 215 -10.24 -9.85 17.25
CA ALA A 215 -9.93 -8.96 16.14
C ALA A 215 -10.55 -9.43 14.81
N SER A 216 -10.53 -10.74 14.55
CA SER A 216 -11.12 -11.31 13.32
C SER A 216 -12.65 -11.22 13.33
N GLY A 217 -13.27 -11.55 14.47
CA GLY A 217 -14.73 -11.51 14.62
C GLY A 217 -15.27 -10.07 14.57
N SER A 218 -14.62 -9.12 15.25
CA SER A 218 -15.02 -7.71 15.22
C SER A 218 -14.92 -7.12 13.81
N LEU A 219 -13.90 -7.54 13.03
CA LEU A 219 -13.76 -7.14 11.63
C LEU A 219 -14.93 -7.63 10.78
N LEU A 220 -15.34 -8.89 10.93
CA LEU A 220 -16.50 -9.46 10.21
C LEU A 220 -17.81 -8.80 10.63
N LEU A 221 -18.02 -8.56 11.93
CA LEU A 221 -19.21 -7.86 12.43
C LEU A 221 -19.33 -6.45 11.84
N TYR A 222 -18.21 -5.71 11.77
CA TYR A 222 -18.17 -4.39 11.15
C TYR A 222 -18.48 -4.45 9.65
N LEU A 223 -17.95 -5.45 8.95
CA LEU A 223 -18.25 -5.67 7.53
C LEU A 223 -19.73 -5.96 7.31
N MET A 224 -20.35 -6.81 8.13
CA MET A 224 -21.77 -7.10 8.02
C MET A 224 -22.63 -5.86 8.24
N GLU A 225 -22.23 -4.98 9.13
CA GLU A 225 -22.94 -3.73 9.34
C GLU A 225 -22.80 -2.76 8.16
N THR A 226 -21.59 -2.60 7.64
CA THR A 226 -21.28 -1.64 6.57
C THR A 226 -21.79 -2.12 5.20
N GLU A 227 -21.63 -3.40 4.90
CA GLU A 227 -22.06 -3.98 3.63
C GLU A 227 -23.54 -4.40 3.63
N LYS A 228 -24.19 -4.49 4.83
CA LYS A 228 -25.58 -4.94 5.03
C LYS A 228 -25.87 -6.38 4.58
N HIS A 229 -24.84 -7.09 4.15
CA HIS A 229 -24.93 -8.49 3.70
C HIS A 229 -23.73 -9.29 4.21
N ALA A 230 -23.83 -10.61 4.23
CA ALA A 230 -22.69 -11.48 4.42
C ALA A 230 -21.62 -11.19 3.36
N SER A 231 -20.37 -11.43 3.69
CA SER A 231 -19.23 -11.24 2.77
C SER A 231 -18.83 -12.58 2.12
N PRO A 232 -19.59 -13.07 1.12
CA PRO A 232 -19.40 -14.40 0.54
C PRO A 232 -18.07 -14.56 -0.21
N GLN A 233 -17.41 -13.46 -0.56
CA GLN A 233 -16.07 -13.45 -1.13
C GLN A 233 -14.97 -13.84 -0.14
N ILE A 234 -15.21 -13.72 1.17
CA ILE A 234 -14.28 -14.13 2.22
C ILE A 234 -14.53 -15.59 2.54
N LYS A 235 -13.76 -16.50 1.97
CA LYS A 235 -13.91 -17.95 2.12
C LYS A 235 -12.90 -18.58 3.09
N HIS A 236 -11.76 -17.95 3.35
CA HIS A 236 -10.69 -18.49 4.14
C HIS A 236 -10.11 -17.42 5.06
N LEU A 237 -9.77 -17.82 6.28
CA LEU A 237 -8.94 -17.05 7.20
C LEU A 237 -7.51 -17.57 7.09
N ILE A 238 -6.57 -16.69 6.82
CA ILE A 238 -5.14 -17.00 6.77
C ILE A 238 -4.53 -16.52 8.07
N LEU A 239 -4.09 -17.46 8.92
CA LEU A 239 -3.31 -17.10 10.09
C LEU A 239 -1.85 -16.95 9.69
N LYS A 240 -1.31 -15.72 9.82
CA LYS A 240 0.13 -15.48 9.67
C LYS A 240 0.84 -15.65 11.01
N GLU A 241 1.92 -16.40 11.03
CA GLU A 241 2.84 -16.40 12.15
C GLU A 241 3.71 -15.15 12.11
N SER A 242 3.78 -14.45 13.24
CA SER A 242 4.71 -13.33 13.37
C SER A 242 6.15 -13.84 13.31
N GLY A 243 6.98 -13.21 12.48
CA GLY A 243 8.39 -13.54 12.40
C GLY A 243 8.84 -14.43 11.23
N LEU A 244 7.95 -14.87 10.33
CA LEU A 244 8.33 -15.60 9.11
C LEU A 244 9.01 -14.69 8.07
N ASN A 245 8.73 -13.42 8.10
CA ASN A 245 9.29 -12.43 7.17
C ASN A 245 10.32 -11.54 7.86
N MET A 246 11.20 -10.94 7.08
CA MET A 246 12.07 -9.87 7.53
C MET A 246 11.24 -8.69 8.03
N ILE A 247 11.60 -8.16 9.20
CA ILE A 247 10.90 -7.01 9.75
C ILE A 247 11.53 -5.73 9.19
N LEU A 248 10.67 -4.88 8.63
CA LEU A 248 11.04 -3.57 8.11
C LEU A 248 10.18 -2.53 8.83
N ASP A 249 10.80 -1.65 9.62
CA ASP A 249 10.11 -0.53 10.22
C ASP A 249 9.84 0.58 9.17
N ARG A 250 9.00 1.55 9.55
CA ARG A 250 8.65 2.66 8.65
C ARG A 250 9.84 3.48 8.22
N SER A 251 10.76 3.76 9.16
CA SER A 251 11.96 4.55 8.88
C SER A 251 12.82 3.85 7.84
N THR A 252 13.01 2.54 7.98
CA THR A 252 13.73 1.70 7.03
C THR A 252 13.05 1.67 5.66
N MET A 253 11.74 1.46 5.57
CA MET A 253 11.02 1.47 4.29
C MET A 253 11.14 2.82 3.58
N ARG A 254 11.05 3.92 4.32
CA ARG A 254 11.20 5.28 3.81
C ARG A 254 12.63 5.61 3.43
N ASN A 255 13.61 5.29 4.31
CA ASN A 255 15.01 5.61 4.10
C ASN A 255 15.62 4.84 2.92
N LEU A 256 15.14 3.63 2.65
CA LEU A 256 15.54 2.82 1.50
C LEU A 256 14.69 3.12 0.24
N GLU A 257 13.70 4.01 0.34
CA GLU A 257 12.82 4.38 -0.77
C GLU A 257 12.22 3.16 -1.48
N LEU A 258 11.63 2.26 -0.69
CA LEU A 258 11.18 0.96 -1.21
C LEU A 258 10.02 1.09 -2.19
N LEU A 259 8.99 1.89 -1.86
CA LEU A 259 7.76 2.03 -2.64
C LEU A 259 7.65 3.40 -3.32
N GLU A 260 8.18 4.43 -2.69
CA GLU A 260 8.15 5.82 -3.14
C GLU A 260 9.40 6.57 -2.69
N THR A 261 9.78 7.61 -3.43
CA THR A 261 10.92 8.46 -3.09
C THR A 261 10.58 9.42 -1.95
N GLN A 262 11.56 9.76 -1.12
CA GLN A 262 11.37 10.67 0.02
C GLN A 262 10.99 12.09 -0.42
N TYR A 263 11.58 12.59 -1.50
CA TYR A 263 11.45 13.97 -1.92
C TYR A 263 10.08 14.28 -2.56
N ASN A 264 9.62 13.45 -3.49
CA ASN A 264 8.41 13.71 -4.29
C ASN A 264 7.24 12.79 -3.93
N GLN A 265 7.42 11.84 -3.01
CA GLN A 265 6.44 10.77 -2.73
C GLN A 265 5.94 10.11 -4.03
N SER A 266 6.86 9.91 -4.97
CA SER A 266 6.61 9.31 -6.28
C SER A 266 7.14 7.90 -6.32
N GLN A 267 6.42 7.00 -6.98
CA GLN A 267 6.91 5.65 -7.25
C GLN A 267 8.16 5.68 -8.14
N LYS A 268 8.23 6.63 -9.09
CA LYS A 268 9.37 6.78 -10.01
C LYS A 268 10.66 7.10 -9.23
N GLY A 269 11.67 6.25 -9.39
CA GLY A 269 12.96 6.33 -8.70
C GLY A 269 13.05 5.50 -7.42
N SER A 270 11.97 4.81 -7.00
CA SER A 270 11.97 3.86 -5.88
C SER A 270 12.44 2.46 -6.30
N LEU A 271 12.67 1.55 -5.34
CA LEU A 271 12.94 0.14 -5.64
C LEU A 271 11.78 -0.51 -6.39
N LEU A 272 10.54 -0.16 -6.05
CA LEU A 272 9.36 -0.66 -6.73
C LEU A 272 9.33 -0.27 -8.22
N ASP A 273 9.73 0.95 -8.57
CA ASP A 273 9.82 1.39 -9.97
C ASP A 273 10.79 0.53 -10.79
N VAL A 274 11.88 0.11 -10.15
CA VAL A 274 12.87 -0.79 -10.78
C VAL A 274 12.28 -2.16 -11.02
N LEU A 275 11.64 -2.76 -10.01
CA LEU A 275 11.24 -4.17 -10.00
C LEU A 275 9.85 -4.43 -10.61
N ASP A 276 8.91 -3.46 -10.52
CA ASP A 276 7.55 -3.65 -11.03
C ASP A 276 7.46 -3.45 -12.55
N LYS A 277 7.62 -4.56 -13.26
CA LYS A 277 7.30 -4.69 -14.69
C LYS A 277 6.13 -5.66 -14.90
N THR A 278 5.30 -5.83 -13.85
CA THR A 278 4.12 -6.70 -13.90
C THR A 278 3.06 -6.17 -14.88
N HIS A 279 2.37 -7.10 -15.53
CA HIS A 279 1.36 -6.83 -16.56
C HIS A 279 -0.06 -6.92 -16.01
N THR A 280 -0.24 -7.58 -14.86
CA THR A 280 -1.54 -7.72 -14.19
C THR A 280 -1.60 -6.87 -12.92
N ALA A 281 -2.80 -6.44 -12.55
CA ALA A 281 -3.00 -5.73 -11.29
C ALA A 281 -2.67 -6.62 -10.07
N MET A 282 -3.00 -7.91 -10.15
CA MET A 282 -2.70 -8.90 -9.11
C MET A 282 -1.19 -9.06 -8.91
N GLY A 283 -0.42 -9.18 -10.00
CA GLY A 283 1.05 -9.20 -9.95
C GLY A 283 1.61 -7.92 -9.32
N GLY A 284 1.05 -6.76 -9.68
CA GLY A 284 1.44 -5.48 -9.11
C GLY A 284 1.18 -5.38 -7.60
N ARG A 285 0.10 -5.97 -7.09
CA ARG A 285 -0.15 -6.10 -5.63
C ARG A 285 0.86 -7.03 -4.98
N LEU A 286 1.13 -8.16 -5.61
CA LEU A 286 2.02 -9.17 -5.05
C LEU A 286 3.49 -8.72 -5.01
N ILE A 287 4.00 -8.00 -6.02
CA ILE A 287 5.38 -7.50 -6.00
C ILE A 287 5.60 -6.46 -4.89
N ARG A 288 4.61 -5.59 -4.62
CA ARG A 288 4.65 -4.70 -3.47
C ARG A 288 4.75 -5.46 -2.14
N ARG A 289 4.03 -6.58 -2.06
CA ARG A 289 4.09 -7.46 -0.90
C ARG A 289 5.47 -8.15 -0.78
N PHE A 290 6.09 -8.59 -1.88
CA PHE A 290 7.44 -9.16 -1.86
C PHE A 290 8.49 -8.19 -1.32
N ILE A 291 8.37 -6.90 -1.69
CA ILE A 291 9.27 -5.84 -1.20
C ILE A 291 9.03 -5.54 0.28
N LYS A 292 7.78 -5.51 0.73
CA LYS A 292 7.43 -5.23 2.13
C LYS A 292 7.64 -6.42 3.08
N GLU A 293 7.60 -7.63 2.55
CA GLU A 293 7.64 -8.89 3.29
C GLU A 293 8.72 -9.83 2.73
N PRO A 294 10.02 -9.44 2.74
CA PRO A 294 11.09 -10.35 2.31
C PRO A 294 11.10 -11.60 3.20
N LEU A 295 11.44 -12.73 2.63
CA LEU A 295 11.44 -14.01 3.33
C LEU A 295 12.66 -14.15 4.24
N LYS A 296 12.54 -15.01 5.29
CA LYS A 296 13.65 -15.43 6.15
C LYS A 296 14.03 -16.89 5.98
N ASP A 297 13.18 -17.66 5.33
CA ASP A 297 13.46 -19.06 5.01
C ASP A 297 14.33 -19.16 3.76
N SER A 298 15.57 -19.60 3.91
CA SER A 298 16.54 -19.76 2.84
C SER A 298 16.07 -20.69 1.73
N ASP A 299 15.33 -21.75 2.05
CA ASP A 299 14.81 -22.70 1.07
C ASP A 299 13.70 -22.06 0.22
N ALA A 300 12.78 -21.33 0.84
CA ALA A 300 11.73 -20.61 0.11
C ALA A 300 12.30 -19.49 -0.76
N ILE A 301 13.33 -18.79 -0.29
CA ILE A 301 14.04 -17.77 -1.10
C ILE A 301 14.67 -18.42 -2.32
N ASN A 302 15.43 -19.52 -2.12
CA ASN A 302 16.11 -20.20 -3.21
C ASN A 302 15.13 -20.78 -4.24
N LYS A 303 13.97 -21.31 -3.82
CA LYS A 303 12.90 -21.73 -4.75
C LYS A 303 12.42 -20.59 -5.66
N ARG A 304 12.31 -19.35 -5.13
CA ARG A 304 11.98 -18.18 -5.96
C ARG A 304 13.11 -17.84 -6.91
N LEU A 305 14.35 -17.81 -6.42
CA LEU A 305 15.54 -17.54 -7.23
C LEU A 305 15.73 -18.55 -8.36
N ASP A 306 15.49 -19.84 -8.12
CA ASP A 306 15.56 -20.91 -9.13
C ASP A 306 14.47 -20.72 -10.20
N ALA A 307 13.26 -20.31 -9.81
CA ALA A 307 12.19 -20.00 -10.76
C ALA A 307 12.53 -18.78 -11.64
N VAL A 308 13.09 -17.73 -11.03
CA VAL A 308 13.55 -16.55 -11.79
C VAL A 308 14.68 -16.92 -12.74
N GLU A 309 15.69 -17.71 -12.31
CA GLU A 309 16.79 -18.19 -13.16
C GLU A 309 16.25 -18.93 -14.37
N THR A 310 15.35 -19.88 -14.14
CA THR A 310 14.72 -20.66 -15.22
C THR A 310 14.02 -19.75 -16.24
N LEU A 311 13.31 -18.70 -15.78
CA LEU A 311 12.66 -17.74 -16.68
C LEU A 311 13.64 -16.79 -17.36
N VAL A 312 14.82 -16.53 -16.79
CA VAL A 312 15.92 -15.81 -17.44
C VAL A 312 16.49 -16.63 -18.57
N ASP A 313 16.71 -17.94 -18.35
CA ASP A 313 17.32 -18.87 -19.31
C ASP A 313 16.36 -19.25 -20.45
N LEU A 314 15.04 -19.03 -20.28
CA LEU A 314 14.00 -19.33 -21.26
C LEU A 314 13.31 -18.04 -21.78
N PRO A 315 14.02 -17.17 -22.53
CA PRO A 315 13.50 -15.86 -22.95
C PRO A 315 12.29 -15.96 -23.90
N VAL A 316 12.17 -17.02 -24.68
CA VAL A 316 11.03 -17.23 -25.59
C VAL A 316 9.77 -17.53 -24.77
N ASN A 317 9.81 -18.51 -23.86
CA ASN A 317 8.69 -18.84 -22.99
C ASN A 317 8.28 -17.63 -22.16
N ARG A 318 9.27 -16.91 -21.57
CA ARG A 318 9.01 -15.68 -20.83
C ARG A 318 8.26 -14.64 -21.67
N THR A 319 8.67 -14.41 -22.92
CA THR A 319 8.02 -13.45 -23.81
C THR A 319 6.58 -13.87 -24.15
N ASN A 320 6.34 -15.15 -24.39
CA ASN A 320 5.01 -15.70 -24.68
C ASN A 320 4.10 -15.57 -23.46
N ILE A 321 4.60 -15.92 -22.25
CA ILE A 321 3.88 -15.72 -20.99
C ILE A 321 3.49 -14.24 -20.82
N VAL A 322 4.44 -13.31 -21.02
CA VAL A 322 4.17 -11.85 -20.95
C VAL A 322 3.09 -11.44 -21.95
N SER A 323 3.09 -12.01 -23.15
CA SER A 323 2.08 -11.70 -24.17
C SER A 323 0.67 -12.10 -23.72
N SER A 324 0.52 -13.29 -23.13
CA SER A 324 -0.76 -13.75 -22.58
C SER A 324 -1.17 -12.96 -21.33
N LEU A 325 -0.24 -12.66 -20.42
CA LEU A 325 -0.52 -11.88 -19.21
C LEU A 325 -1.09 -10.48 -19.49
N LYS A 326 -0.76 -9.86 -20.61
CA LYS A 326 -1.32 -8.56 -21.04
C LYS A 326 -2.82 -8.61 -21.30
N HIS A 327 -3.38 -9.78 -21.58
CA HIS A 327 -4.81 -9.99 -21.83
C HIS A 327 -5.55 -10.55 -20.61
N VAL A 328 -4.84 -10.79 -19.52
CA VAL A 328 -5.41 -11.24 -18.25
C VAL A 328 -5.90 -10.03 -17.46
N TYR A 329 -7.21 -10.00 -17.21
CA TYR A 329 -7.82 -9.01 -16.33
C TYR A 329 -7.61 -9.36 -14.85
N ASP A 330 -7.97 -8.44 -13.95
CA ASP A 330 -7.93 -8.66 -12.50
C ASP A 330 -9.03 -9.63 -12.04
N PHE A 331 -8.86 -10.91 -12.34
CA PHE A 331 -9.89 -11.90 -12.04
C PHE A 331 -9.95 -12.30 -10.56
N GLU A 332 -9.00 -11.88 -9.75
CA GLU A 332 -9.13 -11.90 -8.29
C GLU A 332 -10.29 -10.99 -7.85
N ARG A 333 -10.27 -9.73 -8.28
CA ARG A 333 -11.35 -8.77 -8.00
C ARG A 333 -12.63 -9.08 -8.74
N LEU A 334 -12.55 -9.59 -9.97
CA LEU A 334 -13.72 -10.06 -10.71
C LEU A 334 -14.44 -11.18 -9.94
N THR A 335 -13.71 -12.16 -9.44
CA THR A 335 -14.27 -13.27 -8.64
C THR A 335 -14.95 -12.75 -7.37
N ALA A 336 -14.32 -11.80 -6.65
CA ALA A 336 -14.92 -11.18 -5.48
C ALA A 336 -16.22 -10.41 -5.81
N ARG A 337 -16.25 -9.65 -6.92
CA ARG A 337 -17.47 -8.96 -7.38
C ARG A 337 -18.58 -9.93 -7.80
N ILE A 338 -18.23 -11.04 -8.40
CA ILE A 338 -19.21 -12.09 -8.74
C ILE A 338 -19.79 -12.70 -7.46
N ALA A 339 -18.94 -13.06 -6.51
CA ALA A 339 -19.35 -13.64 -5.23
C ALA A 339 -20.25 -12.68 -4.43
N SER A 340 -19.93 -11.39 -4.39
CA SER A 340 -20.72 -10.35 -3.71
C SER A 340 -21.95 -9.87 -4.51
N MET A 341 -22.30 -10.55 -5.60
CA MET A 341 -23.44 -10.23 -6.46
C MET A 341 -23.40 -8.82 -7.12
N ARG A 342 -22.21 -8.21 -7.26
CA ARG A 342 -22.00 -6.86 -7.84
C ARG A 342 -21.55 -6.87 -9.30
N ALA A 343 -21.11 -8.02 -9.79
CA ALA A 343 -20.61 -8.13 -11.15
C ALA A 343 -21.70 -7.86 -12.18
N ASN A 344 -21.33 -7.16 -13.25
CA ASN A 344 -22.15 -6.89 -14.42
C ASN A 344 -21.73 -7.77 -15.64
N GLY A 345 -22.37 -7.59 -16.78
CA GLY A 345 -22.08 -8.37 -17.99
C GLY A 345 -20.65 -8.18 -18.49
N LYS A 346 -20.08 -6.98 -18.38
CA LYS A 346 -18.69 -6.70 -18.78
C LYS A 346 -17.68 -7.43 -17.90
N ASP A 347 -17.97 -7.56 -16.59
CA ASP A 347 -17.13 -8.32 -15.66
C ASP A 347 -17.08 -9.80 -16.06
N LEU A 348 -18.20 -10.41 -16.48
CA LEU A 348 -18.23 -11.79 -16.95
C LEU A 348 -17.45 -11.95 -18.26
N ILE A 349 -17.56 -11.00 -19.20
CA ILE A 349 -16.76 -11.01 -20.42
C ILE A 349 -15.25 -10.87 -20.13
N ALA A 350 -14.88 -10.01 -19.19
CA ALA A 350 -13.49 -9.87 -18.74
C ALA A 350 -12.95 -11.17 -18.12
N LEU A 351 -13.77 -11.82 -17.27
CA LEU A 351 -13.44 -13.14 -16.72
C LEU A 351 -13.25 -14.17 -17.85
N LYS A 352 -14.21 -14.30 -18.78
CA LYS A 352 -14.12 -15.20 -19.92
C LYS A 352 -12.83 -14.98 -20.73
N THR A 353 -12.49 -13.72 -21.03
CA THR A 353 -11.29 -13.37 -21.78
C THR A 353 -10.03 -13.84 -21.04
N THR A 354 -9.99 -13.64 -19.73
CA THR A 354 -8.91 -14.14 -18.88
C THR A 354 -8.79 -15.66 -18.91
N LEU A 355 -9.92 -16.38 -18.73
CA LEU A 355 -9.93 -17.85 -18.71
C LEU A 355 -9.42 -18.45 -20.03
N ARG A 356 -9.66 -17.78 -21.15
CA ARG A 356 -9.17 -18.17 -22.49
C ARG A 356 -7.63 -18.11 -22.61
N GLU A 357 -6.96 -17.25 -21.85
CA GLU A 357 -5.50 -17.12 -21.88
C GLU A 357 -4.79 -18.16 -21.00
N LEU A 358 -5.47 -18.72 -19.98
CA LEU A 358 -4.85 -19.64 -19.03
C LEU A 358 -4.26 -20.91 -19.66
N PRO A 359 -4.89 -21.57 -20.63
CA PRO A 359 -4.29 -22.71 -21.33
C PRO A 359 -2.97 -22.36 -22.01
N SER A 360 -2.88 -21.22 -22.71
CA SER A 360 -1.66 -20.76 -23.36
C SER A 360 -0.53 -20.53 -22.33
N ILE A 361 -0.83 -19.92 -21.20
CA ILE A 361 0.13 -19.77 -20.09
C ILE A 361 0.57 -21.13 -19.57
N LYS A 362 -0.35 -22.07 -19.40
CA LYS A 362 -0.06 -23.41 -18.92
C LYS A 362 0.83 -24.19 -19.87
N ASP A 363 0.60 -24.08 -21.18
CA ASP A 363 1.40 -24.72 -22.21
C ASP A 363 2.86 -24.24 -22.20
N GLU A 364 3.09 -22.95 -21.97
CA GLU A 364 4.44 -22.38 -21.84
C GLU A 364 5.20 -22.88 -20.60
N LEU A 365 4.49 -23.30 -19.56
CA LEU A 365 5.04 -23.88 -18.34
C LEU A 365 5.24 -25.41 -18.45
N CYS A 366 4.69 -26.02 -19.47
CA CYS A 366 4.84 -27.46 -19.70
C CYS A 366 6.32 -27.80 -19.95
N ASN A 367 6.83 -28.85 -19.29
CA ASN A 367 8.22 -29.30 -19.39
C ASN A 367 9.29 -28.38 -18.77
N ILE A 368 8.90 -27.37 -17.99
CA ILE A 368 9.84 -26.58 -17.21
C ILE A 368 10.15 -27.32 -15.90
N ASN A 369 11.43 -27.51 -15.60
CA ASN A 369 11.86 -28.25 -14.40
C ASN A 369 12.30 -27.28 -13.28
N ALA A 370 11.34 -26.52 -12.72
CA ALA A 370 11.54 -25.67 -11.53
C ALA A 370 10.39 -25.93 -10.54
N PRO A 371 10.66 -26.26 -9.28
CA PRO A 371 9.61 -26.65 -8.32
C PRO A 371 8.47 -25.65 -8.22
N LEU A 372 8.77 -24.35 -8.07
CA LEU A 372 7.76 -23.32 -7.94
C LEU A 372 6.95 -23.11 -9.23
N LEU A 373 7.56 -23.21 -10.41
CA LEU A 373 6.85 -23.13 -11.68
C LEU A 373 5.97 -24.37 -11.90
N ASN A 374 6.38 -25.53 -11.41
CA ASN A 374 5.56 -26.74 -11.43
C ASN A 374 4.34 -26.64 -10.50
N GLU A 375 4.49 -26.00 -9.34
CA GLU A 375 3.37 -25.70 -8.44
C GLU A 375 2.36 -24.78 -9.15
N ILE A 376 2.84 -23.75 -9.82
CA ILE A 376 1.99 -22.84 -10.63
C ILE A 376 1.29 -23.62 -11.74
N TYR A 377 2.02 -24.42 -12.54
CA TYR A 377 1.46 -25.27 -13.60
C TYR A 377 0.33 -26.16 -13.10
N SER A 378 0.52 -26.79 -11.94
CA SER A 378 -0.46 -27.70 -11.34
C SER A 378 -1.71 -27.00 -10.83
N SER A 379 -1.61 -25.72 -10.45
CA SER A 379 -2.71 -24.90 -9.92
C SER A 379 -3.55 -24.24 -11.01
N LEU A 380 -3.07 -24.20 -12.26
CA LEU A 380 -3.82 -23.70 -13.41
C LEU A 380 -4.77 -24.79 -13.89
N ASP A 381 -6.01 -24.75 -13.40
CA ASP A 381 -7.07 -25.66 -13.75
C ASP A 381 -7.63 -25.41 -15.17
N ASP A 382 -8.37 -26.38 -15.68
CA ASP A 382 -9.20 -26.21 -16.88
C ASP A 382 -10.53 -25.53 -16.49
N PHE A 383 -10.82 -24.40 -17.12
CA PHE A 383 -12.05 -23.63 -16.96
C PHE A 383 -12.90 -23.59 -18.23
N SER A 384 -12.70 -24.52 -19.16
CA SER A 384 -13.41 -24.55 -20.44
C SER A 384 -14.92 -24.60 -20.30
N GLU A 385 -15.45 -25.31 -19.30
CA GLU A 385 -16.90 -25.34 -19.01
C GLU A 385 -17.41 -23.96 -18.61
N LEU A 386 -16.70 -23.24 -17.75
CA LEU A 386 -17.05 -21.90 -17.31
C LEU A 386 -16.91 -20.88 -18.45
N GLU A 387 -15.85 -20.96 -19.24
CA GLU A 387 -15.70 -20.15 -20.45
C GLU A 387 -16.87 -20.34 -21.40
N ASN A 388 -17.24 -21.58 -21.69
CA ASN A 388 -18.36 -21.91 -22.57
C ASN A 388 -19.70 -21.44 -21.99
N LEU A 389 -19.92 -21.54 -20.69
CA LEU A 389 -21.11 -21.02 -20.04
C LEU A 389 -21.27 -19.52 -20.33
N ILE A 390 -20.23 -18.73 -20.09
CA ILE A 390 -20.27 -17.28 -20.30
C ILE A 390 -20.35 -16.95 -21.80
N GLU A 391 -19.60 -17.65 -22.65
CA GLU A 391 -19.64 -17.46 -24.12
C GLU A 391 -21.03 -17.69 -24.69
N ASN A 392 -21.75 -18.70 -24.19
CA ASN A 392 -23.07 -19.03 -24.72
C ASN A 392 -24.20 -18.18 -24.14
N SER A 393 -24.04 -17.66 -22.92
CA SER A 393 -25.09 -16.91 -22.21
C SER A 393 -25.04 -15.40 -22.41
N ILE A 394 -23.86 -14.77 -22.43
CA ILE A 394 -23.71 -13.32 -22.42
C ILE A 394 -23.32 -12.79 -23.80
N VAL A 395 -23.90 -11.66 -24.21
CA VAL A 395 -23.54 -10.99 -25.46
C VAL A 395 -22.11 -10.48 -25.43
N LYS A 396 -21.48 -10.32 -26.59
CA LYS A 396 -20.08 -9.90 -26.70
C LYS A 396 -19.82 -8.50 -26.14
N GLU A 397 -20.78 -7.59 -26.30
CA GLU A 397 -20.72 -6.21 -25.83
C GLU A 397 -21.95 -5.93 -24.94
N PRO A 398 -21.96 -6.38 -23.68
CA PRO A 398 -23.08 -6.18 -22.80
C PRO A 398 -23.22 -4.72 -22.35
N PRO A 399 -24.44 -4.24 -22.10
CA PRO A 399 -24.68 -2.91 -21.53
C PRO A 399 -24.02 -2.78 -20.17
N PHE A 400 -23.84 -1.54 -19.72
CA PHE A 400 -23.27 -1.27 -18.41
C PHE A 400 -24.23 -1.68 -17.28
N THR A 401 -25.51 -1.40 -17.45
CA THR A 401 -26.58 -1.68 -16.46
C THR A 401 -27.23 -3.01 -16.76
N ILE A 402 -27.32 -3.87 -15.77
CA ILE A 402 -27.90 -5.23 -15.91
C ILE A 402 -29.42 -5.26 -16.10
N THR A 403 -30.12 -4.13 -15.92
CA THR A 403 -31.57 -3.99 -16.07
C THR A 403 -32.00 -3.35 -17.37
N ASP A 404 -31.05 -2.91 -18.22
CA ASP A 404 -31.39 -2.18 -19.45
C ASP A 404 -31.78 -3.10 -20.63
N GLY A 405 -31.66 -4.41 -20.47
CA GLY A 405 -31.88 -5.41 -21.50
C GLY A 405 -30.68 -5.61 -22.41
N ASP A 406 -30.85 -6.47 -23.44
CA ASP A 406 -29.80 -6.84 -24.42
C ASP A 406 -28.52 -7.42 -23.78
N LEU A 407 -28.67 -8.17 -22.69
CA LEU A 407 -27.60 -8.77 -21.91
C LEU A 407 -27.34 -10.23 -22.31
N ILE A 408 -28.41 -10.97 -22.65
CA ILE A 408 -28.37 -12.40 -22.93
C ILE A 408 -28.28 -12.67 -24.44
N LYS A 409 -27.40 -13.62 -24.80
CA LYS A 409 -27.10 -13.98 -26.16
C LYS A 409 -28.30 -14.68 -26.81
N PRO A 410 -28.65 -14.36 -28.07
CA PRO A 410 -29.65 -15.10 -28.82
C PRO A 410 -29.33 -16.60 -28.89
N GLY A 411 -30.33 -17.44 -28.72
CA GLY A 411 -30.19 -18.90 -28.69
C GLY A 411 -29.95 -19.50 -27.30
N TYR A 412 -29.82 -18.67 -26.23
CA TYR A 412 -29.62 -19.17 -24.87
C TYR A 412 -30.95 -19.56 -24.18
N SER A 413 -32.01 -18.80 -24.42
CA SER A 413 -33.37 -19.06 -23.88
C SER A 413 -34.43 -18.98 -24.97
N GLU A 414 -35.18 -20.09 -25.23
CA GLU A 414 -36.25 -20.14 -26.21
C GLU A 414 -37.39 -19.17 -25.86
N GLU A 415 -37.71 -19.00 -24.56
CA GLU A 415 -38.71 -18.04 -24.11
C GLU A 415 -38.33 -16.61 -24.44
N LEU A 416 -37.08 -16.24 -24.15
CA LEU A 416 -36.55 -14.91 -24.43
C LEU A 416 -36.55 -14.61 -25.93
N ASP A 417 -36.08 -15.57 -26.73
CA ASP A 417 -35.99 -15.42 -28.19
C ASP A 417 -37.35 -15.28 -28.84
N SER A 418 -38.34 -16.05 -28.39
CA SER A 418 -39.74 -15.96 -28.87
C SER A 418 -40.34 -14.60 -28.56
N LEU A 419 -40.10 -14.05 -27.38
CA LEU A 419 -40.58 -12.72 -26.99
C LEU A 419 -39.86 -11.62 -27.81
N LYS A 420 -38.54 -11.70 -28.00
CA LYS A 420 -37.80 -10.77 -28.85
C LYS A 420 -38.28 -10.79 -30.29
N LEU A 421 -38.60 -11.96 -30.85
CA LEU A 421 -39.18 -12.10 -32.19
C LEU A 421 -40.55 -11.42 -32.25
N SER A 422 -41.42 -11.66 -31.28
CA SER A 422 -42.78 -11.05 -31.22
C SER A 422 -42.73 -9.52 -31.17
N ILE A 423 -41.72 -8.94 -30.45
CA ILE A 423 -41.49 -7.48 -30.42
C ILE A 423 -40.98 -7.00 -31.77
N LYS A 424 -40.05 -7.72 -32.39
CA LYS A 424 -39.51 -7.39 -33.71
C LYS A 424 -40.65 -7.32 -34.74
N ASP A 425 -41.50 -8.35 -34.81
CA ASP A 425 -42.63 -8.40 -35.70
C ASP A 425 -43.59 -7.22 -35.45
N ALA A 426 -43.87 -6.89 -34.16
CA ALA A 426 -44.72 -5.76 -33.81
C ALA A 426 -44.13 -4.40 -34.22
N LYS A 427 -42.80 -4.22 -34.04
CA LYS A 427 -42.07 -3.01 -34.44
C LYS A 427 -42.01 -2.85 -35.95
N GLU A 428 -41.78 -3.94 -36.68
CA GLU A 428 -41.84 -3.97 -38.15
C GLU A 428 -43.24 -3.63 -38.66
N TRP A 429 -44.29 -4.15 -38.00
CA TRP A 429 -45.69 -3.81 -38.32
C TRP A 429 -45.97 -2.32 -38.11
N ILE A 430 -45.47 -1.72 -36.98
CA ILE A 430 -45.63 -0.27 -36.68
C ILE A 430 -44.90 0.57 -37.72
N THR A 431 -43.65 0.19 -38.08
CA THR A 431 -42.86 0.90 -39.12
C THR A 431 -43.56 0.85 -40.46
N GLY A 432 -44.14 -0.29 -40.83
CA GLY A 432 -44.90 -0.46 -42.08
C GLY A 432 -46.28 0.25 -42.05
N LEU A 433 -46.77 0.63 -40.87
CA LEU A 433 -48.10 1.29 -40.71
C LEU A 433 -48.17 2.62 -41.44
N GLU A 434 -47.08 3.41 -41.41
CA GLU A 434 -47.02 4.72 -42.10
C GLU A 434 -47.31 4.57 -43.60
N THR A 435 -46.71 3.61 -44.26
CA THR A 435 -46.91 3.34 -45.70
C THR A 435 -48.32 2.85 -45.98
N ARG A 436 -48.80 1.86 -45.21
CA ARG A 436 -50.15 1.32 -45.33
C ARG A 436 -51.22 2.36 -45.10
N GLU A 437 -51.09 3.20 -44.10
CA GLU A 437 -52.05 4.25 -43.80
C GLU A 437 -52.02 5.41 -44.83
N LYS A 438 -50.85 5.74 -45.40
CA LYS A 438 -50.77 6.66 -46.57
C LYS A 438 -51.50 6.17 -47.78
N GLU A 439 -51.35 4.87 -48.09
CA GLU A 439 -52.06 4.22 -49.20
C GLU A 439 -53.57 4.12 -48.94
N ARG A 440 -54.00 3.75 -47.75
CA ARG A 440 -55.37 3.63 -47.33
C ARG A 440 -56.14 4.95 -47.29
N THR A 441 -55.52 6.02 -46.75
CA THR A 441 -56.17 7.28 -46.50
C THR A 441 -55.95 8.29 -47.60
N GLY A 442 -54.93 8.11 -48.46
CA GLY A 442 -54.52 9.04 -49.51
C GLY A 442 -53.76 10.27 -48.91
N ILE A 443 -53.48 10.33 -47.62
CA ILE A 443 -52.83 11.43 -46.93
C ILE A 443 -51.31 11.30 -47.08
N LYS A 444 -50.70 11.96 -48.06
CA LYS A 444 -49.29 11.86 -48.38
C LYS A 444 -48.38 12.30 -47.21
N ASN A 445 -48.81 13.23 -46.37
CA ASN A 445 -48.04 13.82 -45.27
C ASN A 445 -48.26 13.18 -43.92
N LEU A 446 -48.96 12.03 -43.87
CA LEU A 446 -49.18 11.21 -42.65
C LEU A 446 -47.81 10.73 -42.17
N LYS A 447 -47.57 10.83 -40.85
CA LYS A 447 -46.36 10.30 -40.18
C LYS A 447 -46.77 9.47 -38.97
N VAL A 448 -46.05 8.38 -38.74
CA VAL A 448 -46.13 7.63 -37.49
C VAL A 448 -44.99 8.06 -36.60
N GLY A 449 -45.29 8.46 -35.36
CA GLY A 449 -44.30 8.92 -34.39
C GLY A 449 -44.49 8.27 -33.03
N PHE A 450 -43.45 8.38 -32.17
CA PHE A 450 -43.49 7.93 -30.79
C PHE A 450 -43.19 9.08 -29.82
N ASN A 451 -43.90 9.10 -28.69
CA ASN A 451 -43.70 10.04 -27.62
C ASN A 451 -43.71 9.31 -26.27
N LYS A 452 -42.73 9.52 -25.41
CA LYS A 452 -42.66 8.82 -24.10
C LYS A 452 -43.89 8.97 -23.22
N VAL A 453 -44.64 10.09 -23.35
CA VAL A 453 -45.84 10.35 -22.54
C VAL A 453 -47.09 9.75 -23.18
N PHE A 454 -47.21 9.79 -24.51
CA PHE A 454 -48.41 9.44 -25.25
C PHE A 454 -48.32 8.13 -26.05
N GLY A 455 -47.12 7.53 -26.14
CA GLY A 455 -46.83 6.32 -26.93
C GLY A 455 -46.76 6.61 -28.43
N TYR A 456 -47.08 5.60 -29.23
CA TYR A 456 -47.13 5.71 -30.68
C TYR A 456 -48.40 6.48 -31.13
N TYR A 457 -48.24 7.31 -32.17
CA TYR A 457 -49.32 8.11 -32.72
C TYR A 457 -49.14 8.32 -34.23
N ILE A 458 -50.28 8.57 -34.90
CA ILE A 458 -50.36 8.97 -36.30
C ILE A 458 -50.52 10.50 -36.32
N ASP A 459 -49.58 11.23 -36.92
CA ASP A 459 -49.58 12.68 -37.00
C ASP A 459 -50.15 13.13 -38.35
N ILE A 460 -51.18 13.93 -38.34
CA ILE A 460 -51.88 14.41 -39.53
C ILE A 460 -52.01 15.91 -39.45
N SER A 461 -51.67 16.61 -40.52
CA SER A 461 -51.82 18.08 -40.65
C SER A 461 -53.30 18.46 -40.73
N LYS A 462 -53.64 19.61 -40.13
CA LYS A 462 -55.05 20.13 -40.10
C LYS A 462 -55.68 20.26 -41.46
N SER A 463 -54.91 20.48 -42.52
CA SER A 463 -55.39 20.52 -43.90
C SER A 463 -56.03 19.21 -44.42
N ASN A 464 -55.65 18.09 -43.84
CA ASN A 464 -56.07 16.75 -44.23
C ASN A 464 -57.12 16.11 -43.32
N LEU A 465 -57.65 16.88 -42.36
CA LEU A 465 -58.70 16.36 -41.43
C LEU A 465 -59.95 15.76 -42.09
N PRO A 466 -60.44 16.30 -43.23
CA PRO A 466 -61.56 15.70 -43.93
C PRO A 466 -61.32 14.29 -44.51
N LEU A 467 -60.04 13.89 -44.60
CA LEU A 467 -59.66 12.58 -45.12
C LEU A 467 -59.33 11.53 -44.00
N VAL A 468 -59.51 11.98 -42.73
CA VAL A 468 -59.24 11.09 -41.57
C VAL A 468 -60.38 10.07 -41.46
N PRO A 469 -60.07 8.77 -41.41
CA PRO A 469 -61.11 7.73 -41.25
C PRO A 469 -61.78 7.76 -39.87
N ASP A 470 -62.97 7.21 -39.80
CA ASP A 470 -63.77 7.19 -38.54
C ASP A 470 -63.18 6.28 -37.46
N ASP A 471 -62.29 5.34 -37.82
CA ASP A 471 -61.61 4.45 -36.90
C ASP A 471 -60.40 5.07 -36.20
N TYR A 472 -60.03 6.31 -36.58
CA TYR A 472 -58.96 7.06 -35.91
C TYR A 472 -59.50 7.75 -34.65
N ILE A 473 -58.92 7.41 -33.52
CA ILE A 473 -59.23 8.02 -32.22
C ILE A 473 -58.27 9.18 -31.99
N ARG A 474 -58.79 10.38 -31.89
CA ARG A 474 -58.04 11.62 -31.62
C ARG A 474 -57.46 11.58 -30.19
N LYS A 475 -56.15 11.74 -30.06
CA LYS A 475 -55.37 11.71 -28.82
C LYS A 475 -54.91 13.09 -28.38
N GLN A 476 -54.50 13.93 -29.34
CA GLN A 476 -53.96 15.28 -29.05
C GLN A 476 -54.15 16.22 -30.23
N THR A 477 -54.52 17.49 -29.95
CA THR A 477 -54.59 18.55 -30.92
C THR A 477 -53.38 19.50 -30.71
N LEU A 478 -52.59 19.73 -31.75
CA LEU A 478 -51.47 20.66 -31.81
C LEU A 478 -51.84 21.88 -32.68
N VAL A 479 -50.94 22.89 -32.73
CA VAL A 479 -51.18 24.12 -33.51
C VAL A 479 -51.41 23.83 -34.99
N ASN A 480 -50.62 22.96 -35.62
CA ASN A 480 -50.69 22.67 -37.04
C ASN A 480 -51.12 21.25 -37.39
N ASN A 481 -51.13 20.31 -36.44
CA ASN A 481 -51.40 18.90 -36.65
C ASN A 481 -52.37 18.36 -35.59
N GLU A 482 -52.95 17.19 -35.85
CA GLU A 482 -53.65 16.38 -34.87
C GLU A 482 -53.04 15.01 -34.81
N ARG A 483 -52.99 14.44 -33.61
CA ARG A 483 -52.41 13.13 -33.35
C ARG A 483 -53.56 12.12 -33.07
N TYR A 484 -53.45 11.04 -33.78
CA TYR A 484 -54.45 9.96 -33.72
C TYR A 484 -53.85 8.64 -33.31
N ILE A 485 -54.65 7.71 -32.87
CA ILE A 485 -54.32 6.31 -32.60
C ILE A 485 -55.40 5.44 -33.20
N THR A 486 -55.02 4.30 -33.69
CA THR A 486 -55.96 3.23 -34.10
C THR A 486 -56.00 2.13 -33.04
N PRO A 487 -57.13 1.35 -32.94
CA PRO A 487 -57.19 0.22 -32.02
C PRO A 487 -56.08 -0.78 -32.24
N GLU A 488 -55.71 -1.08 -33.49
CA GLU A 488 -54.58 -1.98 -33.82
C GLU A 488 -53.23 -1.43 -33.39
N LEU A 489 -53.00 -0.13 -33.61
CA LEU A 489 -51.75 0.53 -33.16
C LEU A 489 -51.64 0.47 -31.64
N LYS A 490 -52.76 0.69 -30.91
CA LYS A 490 -52.77 0.61 -29.45
C LYS A 490 -52.54 -0.82 -28.94
N GLU A 491 -53.07 -1.83 -29.62
CA GLU A 491 -52.80 -3.24 -29.28
C GLU A 491 -51.30 -3.59 -29.47
N LYS A 492 -50.73 -3.23 -30.64
CA LYS A 492 -49.33 -3.46 -30.91
C LYS A 492 -48.40 -2.66 -29.99
N GLU A 493 -48.73 -1.43 -29.66
CA GLU A 493 -48.05 -0.62 -28.64
C GLU A 493 -48.04 -1.30 -27.28
N SER A 494 -49.23 -1.74 -26.81
CA SER A 494 -49.32 -2.40 -25.52
C SER A 494 -48.50 -3.70 -25.47
N LEU A 495 -48.48 -4.45 -26.57
CA LEU A 495 -47.68 -5.65 -26.72
C LEU A 495 -46.19 -5.34 -26.66
N VAL A 496 -45.71 -4.32 -27.36
CA VAL A 496 -44.30 -3.91 -27.33
C VAL A 496 -43.87 -3.48 -25.93
N LEU A 497 -44.62 -2.56 -25.29
CA LEU A 497 -44.27 -2.02 -23.97
C LEU A 497 -44.29 -3.07 -22.86
N SER A 498 -45.30 -3.95 -22.86
CA SER A 498 -45.41 -5.02 -21.87
C SER A 498 -44.34 -6.10 -22.07
N ALA A 499 -44.00 -6.41 -23.30
CA ALA A 499 -43.01 -7.41 -23.62
C ALA A 499 -41.58 -6.89 -23.39
N GLU A 500 -41.29 -5.62 -23.63
CA GLU A 500 -39.97 -5.02 -23.27
C GLU A 500 -39.72 -5.11 -21.78
N ALA A 501 -40.68 -4.75 -20.93
CA ALA A 501 -40.53 -4.90 -19.49
C ALA A 501 -40.34 -6.37 -19.07
N LYS A 502 -41.05 -7.29 -19.71
CA LYS A 502 -40.93 -8.73 -19.44
C LYS A 502 -39.59 -9.28 -19.88
N ILE A 503 -39.07 -8.85 -21.04
CA ILE A 503 -37.76 -9.22 -21.55
C ILE A 503 -36.66 -8.79 -20.58
N ASN A 504 -36.65 -7.52 -20.16
CA ASN A 504 -35.63 -7.01 -19.23
C ASN A 504 -35.63 -7.81 -17.91
N ASN A 505 -36.80 -8.16 -17.41
CA ASN A 505 -36.92 -8.99 -16.21
C ASN A 505 -36.40 -10.42 -16.42
N ILE A 506 -36.73 -11.05 -17.52
CA ILE A 506 -36.24 -12.40 -17.84
C ILE A 506 -34.72 -12.39 -18.04
N GLU A 507 -34.18 -11.42 -18.77
CA GLU A 507 -32.74 -11.28 -18.94
C GLU A 507 -32.02 -11.06 -17.60
N TYR A 508 -32.58 -10.26 -16.72
CA TYR A 508 -32.05 -10.04 -15.39
C TYR A 508 -32.02 -11.33 -14.55
N GLU A 509 -33.11 -12.12 -14.56
CA GLU A 509 -33.15 -13.38 -13.81
C GLU A 509 -32.19 -14.43 -14.42
N ILE A 510 -32.14 -14.56 -15.74
CA ILE A 510 -31.15 -15.45 -16.42
C ILE A 510 -29.71 -15.02 -16.05
N PHE A 511 -29.42 -13.73 -16.04
CA PHE A 511 -28.10 -13.22 -15.65
C PHE A 511 -27.74 -13.58 -14.19
N LYS A 512 -28.71 -13.50 -13.27
CA LYS A 512 -28.51 -13.93 -11.87
C LYS A 512 -28.20 -15.43 -11.79
N GLU A 513 -28.90 -16.26 -12.57
CA GLU A 513 -28.67 -17.70 -12.61
C GLU A 513 -27.28 -18.02 -13.18
N VAL A 514 -26.88 -17.39 -14.28
CA VAL A 514 -25.54 -17.53 -14.86
C VAL A 514 -24.46 -17.12 -13.83
N ARG A 515 -24.65 -15.99 -13.15
CA ARG A 515 -23.72 -15.53 -12.12
C ARG A 515 -23.64 -16.50 -10.94
N ALA A 516 -24.76 -17.02 -10.48
CA ALA A 516 -24.81 -18.01 -9.38
C ALA A 516 -24.13 -19.34 -9.78
N SER A 517 -24.21 -19.73 -11.04
CA SER A 517 -23.55 -20.95 -11.56
C SER A 517 -22.02 -20.89 -11.55
N ILE A 518 -21.41 -19.72 -11.28
CA ILE A 518 -19.97 -19.54 -11.14
C ILE A 518 -19.48 -19.91 -9.72
N GLU A 519 -20.37 -19.92 -8.73
CA GLU A 519 -20.00 -20.15 -7.32
C GLU A 519 -19.12 -21.41 -7.09
N PRO A 520 -19.41 -22.58 -7.69
CA PRO A 520 -18.58 -23.78 -7.51
C PRO A 520 -17.12 -23.63 -7.95
N TYR A 521 -16.84 -22.62 -8.79
CA TYR A 521 -15.50 -22.35 -9.32
C TYR A 521 -14.68 -21.36 -8.45
N PHE A 522 -15.27 -20.69 -7.46
CA PHE A 522 -14.60 -19.60 -6.72
C PHE A 522 -13.26 -20.02 -6.11
N ALA A 523 -13.19 -21.14 -5.40
CA ALA A 523 -11.94 -21.60 -4.79
C ALA A 523 -10.85 -21.93 -5.84
N ARG A 524 -11.26 -22.46 -7.00
CA ARG A 524 -10.37 -22.74 -8.12
C ARG A 524 -9.88 -21.45 -8.78
N LEU A 525 -10.76 -20.49 -8.98
CA LEU A 525 -10.44 -19.17 -9.53
C LEU A 525 -9.48 -18.40 -8.61
N GLN A 526 -9.70 -18.43 -7.29
CA GLN A 526 -8.78 -17.81 -6.32
C GLN A 526 -7.39 -18.43 -6.35
N ARG A 527 -7.27 -19.76 -6.41
CA ARG A 527 -5.97 -20.43 -6.57
C ARG A 527 -5.28 -20.06 -7.88
N ALA A 528 -6.02 -20.08 -8.98
CA ALA A 528 -5.48 -19.71 -10.28
C ALA A 528 -5.04 -18.24 -10.32
N SER A 529 -5.80 -17.31 -9.71
CA SER A 529 -5.42 -15.89 -9.65
C SER A 529 -4.14 -15.66 -8.85
N ALA A 530 -3.99 -16.34 -7.71
CA ALA A 530 -2.77 -16.28 -6.90
C ALA A 530 -1.56 -16.81 -7.68
N SER A 531 -1.73 -17.90 -8.44
CA SER A 531 -0.67 -18.50 -9.26
C SER A 531 -0.29 -17.63 -10.45
N VAL A 532 -1.26 -17.01 -11.10
CA VAL A 532 -1.00 -16.06 -12.21
C VAL A 532 -0.30 -14.80 -11.67
N ALA A 533 -0.71 -14.29 -10.50
CA ALA A 533 -0.05 -13.17 -9.84
C ALA A 533 1.42 -13.50 -9.52
N LEU A 534 1.68 -14.70 -9.00
CA LEU A 534 3.03 -15.17 -8.70
C LEU A 534 3.87 -15.30 -9.99
N LEU A 535 3.32 -15.89 -11.02
CA LEU A 535 3.99 -16.03 -12.33
C LEU A 535 4.34 -14.65 -12.92
N ASP A 536 3.42 -13.70 -12.85
CA ASP A 536 3.64 -12.34 -13.34
C ASP A 536 4.78 -11.64 -12.59
N VAL A 537 4.85 -11.81 -11.25
CA VAL A 537 5.96 -11.29 -10.45
C VAL A 537 7.28 -11.96 -10.85
N LEU A 538 7.33 -13.30 -10.92
CA LEU A 538 8.56 -14.02 -11.30
C LEU A 538 9.03 -13.63 -12.71
N THR A 539 8.10 -13.45 -13.64
CA THR A 539 8.37 -13.00 -15.01
C THR A 539 8.90 -11.57 -15.02
N SER A 540 8.31 -10.66 -14.20
CA SER A 540 8.80 -9.29 -14.01
C SER A 540 10.23 -9.26 -13.47
N LEU A 541 10.54 -10.06 -12.45
CA LEU A 541 11.88 -10.16 -11.87
C LEU A 541 12.90 -10.71 -12.87
N ALA A 542 12.51 -11.70 -13.68
CA ALA A 542 13.35 -12.26 -14.74
C ALA A 542 13.61 -11.24 -15.88
N ASP A 543 12.61 -10.43 -16.24
CA ASP A 543 12.77 -9.36 -17.23
C ASP A 543 13.74 -8.29 -16.73
N VAL A 544 13.59 -7.85 -15.48
CA VAL A 544 14.49 -6.90 -14.82
C VAL A 544 15.90 -7.45 -14.75
N ALA A 545 16.08 -8.72 -14.34
CA ALA A 545 17.38 -9.36 -14.25
C ALA A 545 18.09 -9.42 -15.61
N SER A 546 17.38 -9.83 -16.65
CA SER A 546 17.93 -9.89 -18.01
C SER A 546 18.26 -8.52 -18.59
N ARG A 547 17.41 -7.51 -18.31
CA ARG A 547 17.55 -6.16 -18.86
C ARG A 547 18.73 -5.41 -18.25
N TYR A 548 18.95 -5.54 -16.93
CA TYR A 548 19.94 -4.76 -16.19
C TYR A 548 21.15 -5.57 -15.76
N GLY A 549 21.30 -6.81 -16.24
CA GLY A 549 22.45 -7.66 -15.94
C GLY A 549 22.57 -7.97 -14.45
N TYR A 550 21.43 -8.23 -13.76
CA TYR A 550 21.46 -8.66 -12.36
C TYR A 550 21.77 -10.14 -12.26
N VAL A 551 22.42 -10.55 -11.18
CA VAL A 551 22.88 -11.92 -10.99
C VAL A 551 22.14 -12.61 -9.85
N LYS A 552 22.03 -13.94 -9.94
CA LYS A 552 21.47 -14.78 -8.87
C LYS A 552 22.36 -14.73 -7.64
N PRO A 553 21.86 -14.27 -6.45
CA PRO A 553 22.61 -14.35 -5.22
C PRO A 553 22.57 -15.78 -4.66
N ILE A 554 23.60 -16.16 -3.90
CA ILE A 554 23.59 -17.35 -3.03
C ILE A 554 23.02 -16.91 -1.70
N VAL A 555 21.89 -17.48 -1.29
CA VAL A 555 21.24 -17.19 0.00
C VAL A 555 21.33 -18.42 0.88
N ASP A 556 21.87 -18.26 2.08
CA ASP A 556 22.05 -19.33 3.04
C ASP A 556 21.86 -18.85 4.51
N ASP A 557 21.94 -19.75 5.47
CA ASP A 557 21.76 -19.45 6.90
C ASP A 557 23.04 -18.97 7.60
N SER A 558 24.11 -18.65 6.83
CA SER A 558 25.36 -18.08 7.38
C SER A 558 25.15 -16.66 7.90
N SER A 559 26.15 -16.11 8.56
CA SER A 559 26.17 -14.70 8.97
C SER A 559 26.87 -13.78 7.96
N VAL A 560 27.30 -14.31 6.80
CA VAL A 560 28.14 -13.57 5.85
C VAL A 560 27.29 -12.78 4.85
N ILE A 561 27.64 -11.53 4.64
CA ILE A 561 27.19 -10.68 3.51
C ILE A 561 28.43 -10.37 2.68
N ASP A 562 28.62 -11.06 1.56
CA ASP A 562 29.72 -10.84 0.61
C ASP A 562 29.12 -10.39 -0.71
N ILE A 563 29.33 -9.11 -1.04
CA ILE A 563 28.81 -8.47 -2.26
C ILE A 563 30.02 -7.96 -3.04
N LYS A 564 30.22 -8.47 -4.26
CA LYS A 564 31.30 -8.03 -5.14
C LYS A 564 30.74 -7.10 -6.21
N GLU A 565 31.34 -5.92 -6.32
CA GLU A 565 30.97 -4.88 -7.30
C GLU A 565 29.46 -4.60 -7.31
N GLY A 566 28.91 -4.34 -6.11
CA GLY A 566 27.49 -3.98 -5.93
C GLY A 566 27.17 -2.62 -6.53
N ARG A 567 25.95 -2.46 -7.04
CA ARG A 567 25.40 -1.23 -7.62
C ARG A 567 24.07 -0.88 -6.95
N HIS A 568 23.73 0.41 -6.91
CA HIS A 568 22.46 0.85 -6.34
C HIS A 568 21.34 0.74 -7.39
N PRO A 569 20.30 -0.11 -7.20
CA PRO A 569 19.35 -0.45 -8.24
C PRO A 569 18.61 0.75 -8.84
N ALA A 570 18.19 1.71 -8.02
CA ALA A 570 17.45 2.89 -8.49
C ALA A 570 18.38 3.98 -9.05
N VAL A 571 19.51 4.27 -8.38
CA VAL A 571 20.44 5.31 -8.82
C VAL A 571 21.10 4.95 -10.15
N GLU A 572 21.48 3.68 -10.34
CA GLU A 572 22.05 3.19 -11.60
C GLU A 572 21.16 3.51 -12.80
N GLN A 573 19.85 3.33 -12.65
CA GLN A 573 18.89 3.62 -13.73
C GLN A 573 18.66 5.11 -13.96
N MET A 574 18.83 5.94 -12.92
CA MET A 574 18.67 7.39 -13.05
C MET A 574 19.85 8.07 -13.75
N ILE A 575 21.07 7.62 -13.48
CA ILE A 575 22.29 8.23 -14.06
C ILE A 575 22.69 7.63 -15.40
N GLY A 576 22.14 6.47 -15.75
CA GLY A 576 22.42 5.77 -16.99
C GLY A 576 23.39 4.60 -16.86
N GLU A 577 23.30 3.68 -17.80
CA GLU A 577 24.04 2.42 -17.82
C GLU A 577 25.56 2.67 -17.91
N GLY A 578 26.34 2.00 -17.05
CA GLY A 578 27.80 2.08 -17.03
C GLY A 578 28.39 3.30 -16.35
N LEU A 579 27.59 4.27 -15.87
CA LEU A 579 28.08 5.46 -15.17
C LEU A 579 28.15 5.29 -13.65
N PHE A 580 27.50 4.27 -13.10
CA PHE A 580 27.53 3.99 -11.66
C PHE A 580 28.82 3.30 -11.25
N VAL A 581 29.51 3.84 -10.22
CA VAL A 581 30.71 3.23 -9.68
C VAL A 581 30.32 2.14 -8.69
N SER A 582 30.61 0.89 -9.05
CA SER A 582 30.31 -0.29 -8.24
C SER A 582 31.27 -0.41 -7.05
N ASN A 583 30.77 -0.97 -5.94
CA ASN A 583 31.51 -1.15 -4.70
C ASN A 583 31.32 -2.52 -4.09
N SER A 584 32.39 -3.07 -3.52
CA SER A 584 32.35 -4.37 -2.83
C SER A 584 32.16 -4.20 -1.33
N THR A 585 31.50 -5.19 -0.69
CA THR A 585 31.23 -5.20 0.75
C THR A 585 31.41 -6.60 1.29
N LEU A 586 32.08 -6.71 2.41
CA LEU A 586 32.17 -7.95 3.18
C LEU A 586 31.85 -7.66 4.65
N LEU A 587 30.77 -8.23 5.14
CA LEU A 587 30.35 -8.21 6.53
C LEU A 587 30.17 -9.64 7.03
N ASP A 588 30.62 -9.90 8.24
CA ASP A 588 30.40 -11.15 8.97
C ASP A 588 30.23 -10.85 10.48
N THR A 589 29.99 -11.86 11.30
CA THR A 589 29.87 -11.70 12.76
C THR A 589 31.16 -12.05 13.52
N VAL A 590 32.30 -12.13 12.83
CA VAL A 590 33.57 -12.54 13.44
C VAL A 590 34.65 -11.51 13.20
N SER A 591 34.99 -11.26 11.94
CA SER A 591 36.16 -10.44 11.57
C SER A 591 35.80 -9.05 11.04
N ARG A 592 34.58 -8.85 10.60
CA ARG A 592 34.06 -7.62 9.96
C ARG A 592 32.60 -7.39 10.30
N SER A 593 32.33 -7.27 11.58
CA SER A 593 30.95 -7.00 12.03
C SER A 593 30.56 -5.53 11.90
N MET A 594 31.56 -4.62 11.99
CA MET A 594 31.37 -3.18 11.90
C MET A 594 32.27 -2.59 10.82
N LEU A 595 31.72 -1.87 9.87
CA LEU A 595 32.43 -1.09 8.88
C LEU A 595 32.20 0.40 9.16
N ILE A 596 33.25 1.09 9.67
CA ILE A 596 33.26 2.54 9.89
C ILE A 596 33.64 3.20 8.58
N ILE A 597 32.72 4.02 8.02
CA ILE A 597 32.88 4.63 6.70
C ILE A 597 33.11 6.12 6.88
N THR A 598 34.32 6.57 6.55
CA THR A 598 34.73 7.98 6.61
C THR A 598 34.79 8.60 5.20
N GLY A 599 34.76 9.93 5.14
CA GLY A 599 34.83 10.67 3.88
C GLY A 599 33.90 11.87 3.85
N PRO A 600 34.04 12.77 2.86
CA PRO A 600 33.24 13.99 2.78
C PRO A 600 31.76 13.72 2.45
N ASN A 601 30.94 14.74 2.68
CA ASN A 601 29.56 14.72 2.19
C ASN A 601 29.55 14.75 0.65
N MET A 602 28.52 14.20 0.04
CA MET A 602 28.38 14.01 -1.42
C MET A 602 29.34 12.99 -2.05
N SER A 603 30.20 12.34 -1.28
CA SER A 603 31.10 11.32 -1.81
C SER A 603 30.46 9.96 -2.12
N GLY A 604 29.20 9.76 -1.72
CA GLY A 604 28.44 8.53 -1.98
C GLY A 604 28.32 7.55 -0.81
N LYS A 605 28.77 7.89 0.41
CA LYS A 605 28.67 7.03 1.62
C LYS A 605 27.26 6.50 1.86
N SER A 606 26.27 7.39 1.93
CA SER A 606 24.87 7.00 2.19
C SER A 606 24.30 6.16 1.04
N THR A 607 24.69 6.43 -0.21
CA THR A 607 24.30 5.63 -1.38
C THR A 607 24.88 4.21 -1.29
N TYR A 608 26.15 4.09 -0.89
CA TYR A 608 26.80 2.80 -0.67
C TYR A 608 26.13 1.99 0.44
N MET A 609 25.77 2.60 1.56
CA MET A 609 25.09 1.91 2.64
C MET A 609 23.70 1.45 2.23
N ARG A 610 22.91 2.32 1.58
CA ARG A 610 21.59 1.97 1.05
C ARG A 610 21.65 0.86 0.01
N GLN A 611 22.63 0.90 -0.89
CA GLN A 611 22.89 -0.16 -1.87
C GLN A 611 23.00 -1.54 -1.22
N ASN A 612 23.79 -1.68 -0.15
CA ASN A 612 23.96 -2.94 0.55
C ASN A 612 22.66 -3.45 1.18
N ALA A 613 21.90 -2.57 1.84
CA ALA A 613 20.59 -2.94 2.38
C ALA A 613 19.61 -3.37 1.29
N LEU A 614 19.58 -2.64 0.16
CA LEU A 614 18.69 -2.98 -0.97
C LEU A 614 19.06 -4.31 -1.61
N ILE A 615 20.36 -4.60 -1.77
CA ILE A 615 20.82 -5.89 -2.28
C ILE A 615 20.40 -7.05 -1.36
N VAL A 616 20.56 -6.89 -0.04
CA VAL A 616 20.12 -7.88 0.94
C VAL A 616 18.59 -8.07 0.89
N LEU A 617 17.82 -6.98 0.85
CA LEU A 617 16.37 -7.01 0.76
C LEU A 617 15.92 -7.69 -0.53
N MET A 618 16.50 -7.32 -1.68
CA MET A 618 16.20 -7.93 -2.99
C MET A 618 16.47 -9.43 -2.99
N ALA A 619 17.62 -9.85 -2.46
CA ALA A 619 17.97 -11.26 -2.36
C ALA A 619 16.91 -12.05 -1.56
N GLN A 620 16.48 -11.53 -0.39
CA GLN A 620 15.48 -12.17 0.45
C GLN A 620 14.04 -12.05 -0.07
N ALA A 621 13.77 -11.08 -0.96
CA ALA A 621 12.53 -11.05 -1.72
C ALA A 621 12.47 -12.11 -2.83
N GLY A 622 13.60 -12.74 -3.16
CA GLY A 622 13.74 -13.70 -4.26
C GLY A 622 14.06 -13.04 -5.59
N CYS A 623 14.70 -11.87 -5.56
CA CYS A 623 15.13 -11.12 -6.74
C CYS A 623 16.61 -11.38 -7.05
N PHE A 624 17.00 -11.36 -8.31
CA PHE A 624 18.39 -11.20 -8.70
C PHE A 624 18.87 -9.80 -8.31
N VAL A 625 20.17 -9.65 -8.07
CA VAL A 625 20.78 -8.47 -7.46
C VAL A 625 21.77 -7.77 -8.36
N PRO A 626 21.88 -6.43 -8.27
CA PRO A 626 22.79 -5.61 -9.09
C PRO A 626 24.24 -5.71 -8.59
N CYS A 627 24.94 -6.78 -8.90
CA CYS A 627 26.36 -6.97 -8.55
C CYS A 627 27.04 -7.96 -9.50
N GLU A 628 28.34 -8.19 -9.34
CA GLU A 628 29.06 -9.26 -10.04
C GLU A 628 28.79 -10.62 -9.40
N ARG A 629 28.76 -10.67 -8.05
CA ARG A 629 28.48 -11.87 -7.26
C ARG A 629 28.01 -11.44 -5.87
N ALA A 630 27.03 -12.18 -5.31
CA ALA A 630 26.62 -12.01 -3.93
C ALA A 630 26.41 -13.34 -3.20
N ARG A 631 26.84 -13.38 -1.94
CA ARG A 631 26.45 -14.38 -0.95
C ARG A 631 25.83 -13.67 0.24
N ILE A 632 24.59 -13.99 0.55
CA ILE A 632 23.81 -13.30 1.57
C ILE A 632 23.35 -14.29 2.61
N GLY A 633 23.94 -14.21 3.81
CA GLY A 633 23.41 -14.88 4.99
C GLY A 633 22.13 -14.19 5.44
N VAL A 634 21.08 -14.98 5.65
CA VAL A 634 19.74 -14.46 5.97
C VAL A 634 19.77 -13.43 7.10
N VAL A 635 19.08 -12.33 6.86
CA VAL A 635 18.88 -11.19 7.78
C VAL A 635 17.46 -11.21 8.30
N ASP A 636 17.28 -11.11 9.60
CA ASP A 636 15.96 -11.10 10.24
C ASP A 636 15.32 -9.71 10.25
N ARG A 637 16.16 -8.66 10.25
CA ARG A 637 15.72 -7.27 10.32
C ARG A 637 16.76 -6.32 9.72
N ILE A 638 16.30 -5.34 8.98
CA ILE A 638 17.14 -4.23 8.53
C ILE A 638 16.72 -2.98 9.29
N PHE A 639 17.69 -2.32 9.91
CA PHE A 639 17.51 -1.02 10.54
C PHE A 639 18.27 0.05 9.78
N THR A 640 17.65 1.21 9.61
CA THR A 640 18.32 2.35 9.01
C THR A 640 18.07 3.61 9.80
N ARG A 641 19.16 4.31 10.13
CA ARG A 641 19.15 5.67 10.61
C ARG A 641 19.96 6.52 9.63
N ILE A 642 19.27 7.20 8.71
CA ILE A 642 19.87 7.97 7.61
C ILE A 642 19.23 9.36 7.59
N GLY A 643 20.04 10.40 7.82
CA GLY A 643 19.64 11.81 7.77
C GLY A 643 18.68 12.26 8.88
N ALA A 644 18.57 13.57 9.10
CA ALA A 644 17.59 14.16 9.99
C ALA A 644 16.27 14.38 9.24
N SER A 645 15.21 13.72 9.64
CA SER A 645 13.87 14.15 9.27
C SER A 645 13.43 15.20 10.27
N ASP A 646 13.36 16.47 9.87
CA ASP A 646 12.75 17.52 10.67
C ASP A 646 11.26 17.20 10.89
N ASN A 647 10.94 16.68 12.05
CA ASN A 647 9.55 16.52 12.45
C ASN A 647 9.07 17.81 13.14
N LEU A 648 8.98 18.89 12.37
CA LEU A 648 8.53 20.20 12.82
C LEU A 648 7.10 20.16 13.41
N SER A 649 6.26 19.21 12.97
CA SER A 649 4.89 19.05 13.45
C SER A 649 4.78 18.47 14.86
N GLY A 650 5.81 17.78 15.37
CA GLY A 650 5.83 17.13 16.68
C GLY A 650 6.44 17.97 17.80
N GLY A 651 7.07 19.11 17.51
CA GLY A 651 7.73 19.96 18.52
C GLY A 651 8.91 19.30 19.24
N GLN A 652 9.41 18.16 18.75
CA GLN A 652 10.54 17.43 19.33
C GLN A 652 11.86 17.90 18.71
N SER A 653 12.91 17.98 19.53
CA SER A 653 14.26 18.24 19.05
C SER A 653 14.71 17.12 18.09
N THR A 654 15.35 17.49 16.98
CA THR A 654 15.95 16.52 16.01
C THR A 654 16.88 15.54 16.71
N PHE A 655 17.63 15.98 17.72
CA PHE A 655 18.50 15.12 18.53
C PHE A 655 17.70 14.11 19.37
N PHE A 656 16.56 14.51 19.96
CA PHE A 656 15.72 13.58 20.71
C PHE A 656 15.14 12.49 19.79
N VAL A 657 14.69 12.85 18.60
CA VAL A 657 14.19 11.88 17.59
C VAL A 657 15.31 10.92 17.20
N GLU A 658 16.51 11.43 16.96
CA GLU A 658 17.69 10.63 16.65
C GLU A 658 18.00 9.61 17.75
N MET A 659 18.02 10.06 19.01
CA MET A 659 18.28 9.18 20.15
C MET A 659 17.18 8.15 20.38
N SER A 660 15.93 8.50 20.11
CA SER A 660 14.81 7.56 20.20
C SER A 660 14.90 6.46 19.13
N GLU A 661 15.23 6.83 17.88
CA GLU A 661 15.48 5.85 16.80
C GLU A 661 16.67 4.95 17.12
N LEU A 662 17.77 5.52 17.63
CA LEU A 662 18.93 4.75 18.03
C LEU A 662 18.61 3.80 19.20
N SER A 663 17.90 4.27 20.21
CA SER A 663 17.43 3.44 21.33
C SER A 663 16.61 2.24 20.84
N TYR A 664 15.69 2.49 19.93
CA TYR A 664 14.90 1.43 19.30
C TYR A 664 15.75 0.38 18.60
N ILE A 665 16.71 0.83 17.77
CA ILE A 665 17.64 -0.05 17.07
C ILE A 665 18.42 -0.92 18.07
N LEU A 666 19.04 -0.31 19.08
CA LEU A 666 19.86 -1.01 20.06
C LEU A 666 19.08 -2.02 20.92
N ASN A 667 17.81 -1.74 21.22
CA ASN A 667 16.96 -2.65 21.99
C ASN A 667 16.36 -3.80 21.16
N CYS A 668 16.18 -3.61 19.85
CA CYS A 668 15.49 -4.56 18.97
C CYS A 668 16.40 -5.35 18.04
N ALA A 669 17.68 -4.97 17.92
CA ALA A 669 18.63 -5.65 17.07
C ALA A 669 19.01 -7.03 17.62
N SER A 670 19.16 -8.00 16.71
CA SER A 670 19.65 -9.35 16.97
C SER A 670 21.01 -9.58 16.30
N ASP A 671 21.64 -10.71 16.56
CA ASP A 671 22.87 -11.15 15.90
C ASP A 671 22.71 -11.38 14.37
N ARG A 672 21.46 -11.53 13.91
CA ARG A 672 21.12 -11.66 12.49
C ARG A 672 20.67 -10.36 11.82
N SER A 673 20.64 -9.27 12.54
CA SER A 673 20.22 -7.97 11.99
C SER A 673 21.30 -7.34 11.11
N LEU A 674 20.87 -6.44 10.21
CA LEU A 674 21.72 -5.52 9.46
C LEU A 674 21.39 -4.09 9.88
N ILE A 675 22.38 -3.35 10.39
CA ILE A 675 22.20 -1.99 10.86
C ILE A 675 22.93 -1.01 9.94
N ILE A 676 22.26 0.09 9.61
CA ILE A 676 22.84 1.21 8.85
C ILE A 676 22.68 2.47 9.68
N LEU A 677 23.79 3.02 10.10
CA LEU A 677 23.88 4.27 10.88
C LEU A 677 24.61 5.34 10.08
N ASP A 678 23.95 6.45 9.83
CA ASP A 678 24.53 7.59 9.11
C ASP A 678 24.55 8.81 10.02
N GLU A 679 25.76 9.28 10.34
CA GLU A 679 26.03 10.53 11.03
C GLU A 679 25.39 10.66 12.42
N ILE A 680 25.56 9.65 13.28
CA ILE A 680 25.05 9.66 14.66
C ILE A 680 25.77 10.74 15.49
N GLY A 681 25.02 11.49 16.32
CA GLY A 681 25.55 12.49 17.25
C GLY A 681 25.68 13.91 16.69
N ARG A 682 25.14 14.19 15.50
CA ARG A 682 25.22 15.55 14.89
C ARG A 682 24.36 16.61 15.60
N GLY A 683 23.32 16.22 16.28
CA GLY A 683 22.34 17.14 16.90
C GLY A 683 22.77 17.76 18.22
N THR A 684 23.98 17.49 18.71
CA THR A 684 24.49 17.95 20.02
C THR A 684 25.92 18.49 19.92
N SER A 685 26.59 18.75 21.06
CA SER A 685 28.00 19.19 21.08
C SER A 685 28.91 18.11 20.51
N THR A 686 30.01 18.50 19.88
CA THR A 686 30.95 17.58 19.21
C THR A 686 31.42 16.44 20.12
N TYR A 687 31.75 16.74 21.37
CA TYR A 687 32.26 15.75 22.32
C TYR A 687 31.16 14.82 22.83
N ASP A 688 29.95 15.33 23.06
CA ASP A 688 28.81 14.51 23.47
C ASP A 688 28.43 13.55 22.31
N GLY A 689 28.36 14.08 21.07
CA GLY A 689 28.07 13.29 19.90
C GLY A 689 29.11 12.20 19.63
N LEU A 690 30.42 12.55 19.75
CA LEU A 690 31.49 11.59 19.63
C LEU A 690 31.41 10.50 20.71
N SER A 691 31.16 10.88 21.96
CA SER A 691 31.05 9.93 23.08
C SER A 691 29.91 8.92 22.87
N ILE A 692 28.77 9.40 22.40
CA ILE A 692 27.63 8.55 22.08
C ILE A 692 27.94 7.61 20.92
N ALA A 693 28.54 8.14 19.83
CA ALA A 693 28.91 7.36 18.66
C ALA A 693 29.95 6.27 19.00
N TRP A 694 30.95 6.61 19.82
CA TRP A 694 31.98 5.71 20.34
C TRP A 694 31.35 4.55 21.13
N SER A 695 30.56 4.89 22.13
CA SER A 695 29.87 3.89 22.98
C SER A 695 28.88 3.03 22.19
N CYS A 696 28.27 3.59 21.14
CA CYS A 696 27.40 2.81 20.24
C CYS A 696 28.19 1.74 19.49
N VAL A 697 29.40 2.04 18.97
CA VAL A 697 30.27 1.05 18.33
C VAL A 697 30.70 -0.04 19.33
N GLU A 698 31.14 0.35 20.54
CA GLU A 698 31.51 -0.60 21.60
C GLU A 698 30.32 -1.51 21.98
N TYR A 699 29.12 -0.98 22.07
CA TYR A 699 27.91 -1.73 22.39
C TYR A 699 27.55 -2.76 21.31
N LEU A 700 27.63 -2.38 20.03
CA LEU A 700 27.30 -3.22 18.90
C LEU A 700 28.35 -4.29 18.58
N CYS A 701 29.61 -4.09 19.05
CA CYS A 701 30.75 -4.98 18.83
C CYS A 701 31.29 -5.60 20.13
N ASN A 702 30.48 -5.71 21.21
CA ASN A 702 30.93 -6.34 22.44
C ASN A 702 31.04 -7.86 22.29
N ASP A 703 31.73 -8.54 23.25
CA ASP A 703 32.03 -9.98 23.23
C ASP A 703 30.79 -10.91 23.05
N LYS A 704 29.59 -10.39 23.21
CA LYS A 704 28.33 -11.14 23.11
C LYS A 704 27.53 -10.84 21.85
N THR A 705 27.76 -9.69 21.22
CA THR A 705 26.98 -9.22 20.08
C THR A 705 27.91 -8.66 19.01
N HIS A 706 28.02 -9.37 17.91
CA HIS A 706 28.72 -8.88 16.71
C HIS A 706 27.69 -8.66 15.61
N ILE A 707 26.99 -7.51 15.67
CA ILE A 707 25.88 -7.21 14.75
C ILE A 707 26.45 -6.56 13.49
N ARG A 708 26.07 -7.07 12.32
CA ARG A 708 26.50 -6.56 11.03
C ARG A 708 26.05 -5.11 10.86
N THR A 709 27.01 -4.18 10.89
CA THR A 709 26.73 -2.74 10.91
C THR A 709 27.58 -1.98 9.88
N LEU A 710 26.94 -1.08 9.15
CA LEU A 710 27.56 -0.05 8.33
C LEU A 710 27.37 1.29 9.06
N PHE A 711 28.47 1.94 9.44
CA PHE A 711 28.48 3.15 10.24
C PHE A 711 29.20 4.28 9.48
N ALA A 712 28.46 5.20 8.87
CA ALA A 712 29.08 6.39 8.28
C ALA A 712 29.18 7.51 9.31
N THR A 713 30.33 8.15 9.36
CA THR A 713 30.61 9.20 10.34
C THR A 713 31.56 10.28 9.81
N HIS A 714 31.49 11.45 10.43
CA HIS A 714 32.46 12.54 10.27
C HIS A 714 33.47 12.61 11.42
N TYR A 715 33.28 11.79 12.46
CA TYR A 715 34.22 11.69 13.56
C TYR A 715 35.40 10.82 13.16
N HIS A 716 36.52 11.44 12.80
CA HIS A 716 37.74 10.71 12.42
C HIS A 716 38.34 9.94 13.60
N GLU A 717 38.07 10.38 14.83
CA GLU A 717 38.52 9.73 16.06
C GLU A 717 37.99 8.29 16.19
N LEU A 718 36.79 7.98 15.64
CA LEU A 718 36.22 6.62 15.64
C LEU A 718 37.08 5.62 14.85
N THR A 719 37.94 6.07 13.94
CA THR A 719 38.80 5.19 13.17
C THR A 719 39.84 4.46 14.04
N ALA A 720 40.15 4.99 15.21
CA ALA A 720 41.05 4.34 16.18
C ALA A 720 40.47 3.05 16.78
N LEU A 721 39.17 2.84 16.65
CA LEU A 721 38.48 1.63 17.16
C LEU A 721 38.85 0.37 16.38
N GLU A 722 39.34 0.45 15.16
CA GLU A 722 39.84 -0.70 14.39
C GLU A 722 40.97 -1.44 15.10
N ASP A 723 41.88 -0.67 15.79
CA ASP A 723 42.98 -1.23 16.56
C ASP A 723 42.59 -1.71 17.96
N GLN A 724 41.41 -1.33 18.45
CA GLN A 724 40.98 -1.55 19.82
C GLN A 724 39.89 -2.65 19.93
N ILE A 725 39.08 -2.82 18.89
CA ILE A 725 37.92 -3.72 18.91
C ILE A 725 38.01 -4.69 17.74
N ASP A 726 38.01 -5.98 18.07
CA ASP A 726 37.95 -7.02 17.05
C ASP A 726 36.62 -6.92 16.26
N GLY A 727 36.69 -7.12 14.95
CA GLY A 727 35.52 -7.03 14.08
C GLY A 727 35.22 -5.63 13.52
N VAL A 728 35.84 -4.58 14.01
CA VAL A 728 35.77 -3.23 13.44
C VAL A 728 36.77 -3.11 12.27
N ARG A 729 36.33 -2.51 11.15
CA ARG A 729 37.19 -2.17 10.00
C ARG A 729 36.85 -0.79 9.48
N ASN A 730 37.89 -0.04 9.10
CA ASN A 730 37.73 1.28 8.51
C ASN A 730 37.65 1.20 6.98
N LEU A 731 36.71 1.95 6.45
CA LEU A 731 36.55 2.22 5.03
C LEU A 731 36.59 3.72 4.79
N ASN A 732 37.07 4.14 3.63
CA ASN A 732 36.96 5.52 3.19
C ASN A 732 36.56 5.61 1.72
N VAL A 733 36.08 6.78 1.32
CA VAL A 733 35.80 7.05 -0.09
C VAL A 733 37.07 7.52 -0.75
N ASP A 734 37.46 6.88 -1.83
CA ASP A 734 38.66 7.21 -2.61
C ASP A 734 38.47 8.55 -3.33
N VAL A 735 39.55 9.37 -3.29
CA VAL A 735 39.58 10.73 -3.79
C VAL A 735 40.81 10.93 -4.63
N SER A 736 40.68 11.43 -5.85
CA SER A 736 41.80 11.86 -6.68
C SER A 736 41.99 13.37 -6.57
N GLU A 737 43.21 13.78 -6.32
CA GLU A 737 43.64 15.20 -6.38
C GLU A 737 44.29 15.45 -7.74
N ASP A 738 43.73 16.35 -8.54
CA ASP A 738 44.29 16.77 -9.84
C ASP A 738 44.34 18.29 -9.92
N ASP A 739 45.54 18.85 -10.06
CA ASP A 739 45.84 20.31 -10.11
C ASP A 739 45.17 21.15 -8.98
N GLY A 740 45.03 20.59 -7.76
CA GLY A 740 44.42 21.28 -6.62
C GLY A 740 42.87 21.24 -6.62
N ASP A 741 42.27 20.54 -7.57
CA ASP A 741 40.87 20.19 -7.56
C ASP A 741 40.67 18.74 -7.11
N ILE A 742 39.61 18.49 -6.37
CA ILE A 742 39.29 17.16 -5.84
C ILE A 742 38.17 16.55 -6.68
N VAL A 743 38.43 15.34 -7.15
CA VAL A 743 37.44 14.50 -7.84
C VAL A 743 37.13 13.32 -6.94
N PHE A 744 35.85 13.21 -6.55
CA PHE A 744 35.34 12.04 -5.82
C PHE A 744 35.19 10.86 -6.78
N LEU A 745 35.96 9.80 -6.55
CA LEU A 745 35.90 8.59 -7.38
C LEU A 745 34.70 7.71 -7.05
N HIS A 746 33.98 8.02 -5.97
CA HIS A 746 32.83 7.21 -5.45
C HIS A 746 33.21 5.74 -5.18
N LYS A 747 34.48 5.40 -5.13
CA LYS A 747 35.00 4.06 -4.81
C LYS A 747 35.30 3.98 -3.32
N ILE A 748 34.80 2.93 -2.68
CA ILE A 748 35.06 2.63 -1.28
C ILE A 748 36.31 1.75 -1.18
N VAL A 749 37.25 2.14 -0.36
CA VAL A 749 38.54 1.45 -0.14
C VAL A 749 38.80 1.20 1.34
N LEU A 750 39.63 0.22 1.66
CA LEU A 750 40.04 -0.10 3.03
C LEU A 750 40.92 1.00 3.61
N GLY A 751 40.74 1.28 4.89
CA GLY A 751 41.55 2.23 5.68
C GLY A 751 40.77 3.49 6.05
N ALA A 752 41.37 4.33 6.89
CA ALA A 752 40.82 5.60 7.33
C ALA A 752 41.11 6.72 6.31
N ALA A 753 40.22 7.71 6.19
CA ALA A 753 40.46 8.91 5.40
C ALA A 753 41.58 9.73 6.03
N SER A 754 42.53 10.20 5.21
CA SER A 754 43.70 10.92 5.68
C SER A 754 43.42 12.40 6.04
N ARG A 755 42.37 13.02 5.51
CA ARG A 755 42.01 14.44 5.69
C ARG A 755 40.50 14.66 5.59
N SER A 756 40.03 15.79 6.13
CA SER A 756 38.66 16.29 5.90
C SER A 756 38.66 17.15 4.62
N TYR A 757 37.60 17.01 3.80
CA TYR A 757 37.47 17.70 2.51
C TYR A 757 36.31 18.72 2.52
N GLY A 758 35.84 19.18 3.71
CA GLY A 758 34.68 20.07 3.83
C GLY A 758 34.84 21.40 3.07
N ILE A 759 36.03 22.01 3.08
CA ILE A 759 36.30 23.26 2.38
C ILE A 759 36.24 23.08 0.86
N HIS A 760 36.71 21.94 0.36
CA HIS A 760 36.63 21.61 -1.07
C HIS A 760 35.19 21.40 -1.55
N VAL A 761 34.35 20.76 -0.74
CA VAL A 761 32.91 20.66 -1.03
C VAL A 761 32.25 22.04 -1.05
N ALA A 762 32.66 22.95 -0.14
CA ALA A 762 32.18 24.32 -0.14
C ALA A 762 32.63 25.08 -1.44
N LYS A 763 33.83 24.81 -1.94
CA LYS A 763 34.32 25.34 -3.23
C LYS A 763 33.43 24.84 -4.40
N LEU A 764 33.14 23.55 -4.44
CA LEU A 764 32.23 22.95 -5.46
C LEU A 764 30.82 23.52 -5.39
N ALA A 765 30.34 23.85 -4.20
CA ALA A 765 29.05 24.49 -3.97
C ALA A 765 28.99 25.97 -4.38
N GLY A 766 30.12 26.56 -4.80
CA GLY A 766 30.19 27.95 -5.24
C GLY A 766 30.32 28.98 -4.11
N VAL A 767 30.81 28.60 -2.93
CA VAL A 767 31.11 29.54 -1.84
C VAL A 767 32.19 30.52 -2.26
N PRO A 768 32.07 31.83 -1.94
CA PRO A 768 33.05 32.84 -2.36
C PRO A 768 34.48 32.50 -1.95
N LYS A 769 35.43 32.69 -2.87
CA LYS A 769 36.86 32.34 -2.70
C LYS A 769 37.48 32.96 -1.44
N ILE A 770 37.18 34.21 -1.13
CA ILE A 770 37.69 34.90 0.06
C ILE A 770 37.36 34.16 1.36
N LEU A 771 36.13 33.59 1.44
CA LEU A 771 35.71 32.80 2.59
C LEU A 771 36.45 31.47 2.64
N LEU A 772 36.66 30.82 1.49
CA LEU A 772 37.41 29.56 1.39
C LEU A 772 38.85 29.71 1.82
N ASP A 773 39.57 30.76 1.31
CA ASP A 773 40.98 31.06 1.68
C ASP A 773 41.12 31.31 3.20
N ASN A 774 40.13 32.03 3.79
CA ASN A 774 40.12 32.25 5.25
C ASN A 774 39.83 30.94 6.04
N ALA A 775 38.98 30.08 5.51
CA ALA A 775 38.66 28.81 6.14
C ALA A 775 39.86 27.83 6.10
N GLU A 776 40.60 27.79 5.00
CA GLU A 776 41.83 27.00 4.88
C GLU A 776 42.89 27.45 5.89
N ASN A 777 43.15 28.76 6.01
CA ASN A 777 44.06 29.30 6.99
C ASN A 777 43.66 28.93 8.42
N LYS A 778 42.37 29.03 8.72
CA LYS A 778 41.83 28.71 10.04
C LYS A 778 41.87 27.21 10.36
N LEU A 779 41.64 26.37 9.35
CA LEU A 779 41.79 24.91 9.51
C LEU A 779 43.23 24.54 9.84
N ALA A 780 44.24 25.12 9.15
CA ALA A 780 45.62 24.88 9.42
C ALA A 780 46.02 25.28 10.87
N GLU A 781 45.58 26.46 11.35
CA GLU A 781 45.78 26.88 12.75
C GLU A 781 45.15 25.88 13.76
N LEU A 782 43.98 25.35 13.48
CA LEU A 782 43.31 24.41 14.38
C LEU A 782 43.98 23.04 14.40
N GLU A 783 44.49 22.56 13.25
CA GLU A 783 45.20 21.31 13.13
C GLU A 783 46.59 21.37 13.78
N GLU A 784 47.30 22.51 13.68
CA GLU A 784 48.56 22.75 14.41
C GLU A 784 48.34 22.72 15.93
N SER A 785 47.32 23.40 16.41
CA SER A 785 46.97 23.42 17.84
C SER A 785 46.64 22.04 18.39
N ALA A 786 45.93 21.20 17.59
CA ALA A 786 45.62 19.83 17.96
C ALA A 786 46.85 18.90 17.94
N SER A 787 47.82 19.16 17.06
CA SER A 787 49.08 18.40 16.95
C SER A 787 50.05 18.68 18.14
N GLU A 788 50.07 19.90 18.63
CA GLU A 788 50.86 20.26 19.82
C GLU A 788 50.40 19.57 21.10
N ILE A 789 49.07 19.33 21.23
CA ILE A 789 48.48 18.60 22.36
C ILE A 789 48.90 17.10 22.29
N ASN A 790 49.00 16.52 21.12
CA ASN A 790 49.37 15.12 20.93
C ASN A 790 50.89 14.83 21.07
N ILE A 791 51.78 15.82 20.87
CA ILE A 791 53.21 15.65 20.99
C ILE A 791 53.66 15.67 22.47
N SER A 792 52.92 16.37 23.33
CA SER A 792 53.23 16.40 24.77
C SER A 792 52.89 15.09 25.50
N THR A 793 52.13 14.18 24.88
CA THR A 793 51.78 12.88 25.47
C THR A 793 52.68 11.69 25.12
N LYS A 794 53.69 11.88 24.19
CA LYS A 794 54.56 10.77 23.76
C LYS A 794 55.93 10.68 24.45
N THR A 795 56.26 11.61 25.36
CA THR A 795 57.57 11.61 26.10
C THR A 795 57.45 11.90 27.58
N ALA A 796 56.60 11.19 28.31
CA ALA A 796 56.70 11.17 29.78
C ALA A 796 56.47 9.74 30.29
N SER A 797 57.55 9.13 30.77
CA SER A 797 57.53 7.89 31.55
C SER A 797 56.63 8.07 32.78
N VAL A 798 55.77 7.12 32.97
CA VAL A 798 54.87 6.87 34.09
C VAL A 798 55.44 7.38 35.42
N SER A 799 54.80 8.39 35.99
CA SER A 799 54.64 8.60 37.45
C SER A 799 53.14 8.78 37.71
N GLU A 800 52.65 8.07 38.67
CA GLU A 800 51.21 7.92 39.04
C GLU A 800 50.50 9.17 39.55
N ASP A 801 50.94 10.37 39.26
CA ASP A 801 50.45 11.62 39.83
C ASP A 801 50.16 12.73 38.83
N GLN A 802 49.45 12.45 37.68
CA GLN A 802 48.86 13.54 36.86
C GLN A 802 47.73 13.07 35.98
N LEU A 803 46.57 12.83 36.55
CA LEU A 803 45.26 12.87 35.92
C LEU A 803 44.51 14.10 36.48
N SER A 804 44.82 15.29 36.01
CA SER A 804 43.94 16.44 36.17
C SER A 804 44.13 17.42 35.03
N LEU A 805 43.37 17.20 33.95
CA LEU A 805 43.15 18.17 32.88
C LEU A 805 41.86 18.95 33.08
N PHE A 806 41.45 19.10 34.37
CA PHE A 806 40.45 20.04 34.77
C PHE A 806 41.11 21.08 35.69
N MET A 807 41.29 22.32 35.21
CA MET A 807 41.45 23.42 36.15
C MET A 807 40.22 23.41 37.06
N PRO A 808 40.38 23.28 38.38
CA PRO A 808 39.21 23.38 39.28
C PRO A 808 38.60 24.76 39.08
N GLY A 809 37.32 24.79 38.74
CA GLY A 809 36.57 26.04 38.78
C GLY A 809 36.48 26.55 40.19
N PRO A 810 36.19 27.87 40.44
CA PRO A 810 36.09 28.45 41.75
C PRO A 810 35.11 27.75 42.69
N TYR A 811 34.26 26.87 42.17
CA TYR A 811 33.30 26.05 42.90
C TYR A 811 33.85 24.68 43.36
N ASP A 812 34.90 24.16 42.76
CA ASP A 812 35.47 22.86 43.15
C ASP A 812 36.25 22.95 44.47
N GLU A 813 37.00 24.04 44.70
CA GLU A 813 37.62 24.35 46.01
C GLU A 813 36.57 24.50 47.13
N LEU A 814 35.44 25.08 46.81
CA LEU A 814 34.33 25.23 47.72
C LEU A 814 33.70 23.90 48.10
N ALA A 815 33.48 23.04 47.09
CA ALA A 815 32.94 21.68 47.29
C ALA A 815 33.87 20.82 48.13
N GLN A 816 35.21 20.98 47.97
CA GLN A 816 36.18 20.25 48.75
C GLN A 816 36.22 20.73 50.20
N LYS A 817 36.19 22.04 50.46
CA LYS A 817 36.08 22.62 51.81
C LYS A 817 34.80 22.22 52.51
N ILE A 818 33.69 22.06 51.80
CA ILE A 818 32.41 21.57 52.37
C ILE A 818 32.47 20.07 52.71
N LYS A 819 33.16 19.25 51.91
CA LYS A 819 33.35 17.82 52.20
C LYS A 819 34.23 17.54 53.43
N GLU A 820 35.18 18.42 53.75
CA GLU A 820 36.10 18.27 54.87
C GLU A 820 35.48 18.69 56.21
N ILE A 821 34.24 19.22 56.23
CA ILE A 821 33.55 19.64 57.43
C ILE A 821 32.94 18.41 58.17
N ASP A 822 33.50 18.12 59.34
CA ASP A 822 32.94 17.10 60.23
C ASP A 822 31.68 17.65 60.97
N ILE A 823 30.54 17.36 60.37
CA ILE A 823 29.23 17.86 60.85
C ILE A 823 28.86 17.33 62.26
N MET A 824 29.40 16.17 62.65
CA MET A 824 29.01 15.52 63.94
C MET A 824 29.66 16.15 65.16
N HIS A 825 30.75 16.94 65.01
CA HIS A 825 31.45 17.61 66.08
C HIS A 825 31.41 19.16 66.02
N LEU A 826 30.51 19.71 65.20
CA LEU A 826 30.29 21.14 65.05
C LEU A 826 29.42 21.73 66.14
N THR A 827 29.93 22.73 66.89
CA THR A 827 29.14 23.58 67.74
C THR A 827 28.42 24.66 66.94
N PRO A 828 27.24 25.14 67.38
CA PRO A 828 26.45 26.13 66.62
C PRO A 828 27.25 27.40 66.29
N ALA A 829 28.16 27.83 67.13
CA ALA A 829 28.99 29.00 66.93
C ALA A 829 30.05 28.76 65.82
N LYS A 830 30.69 27.58 65.81
CA LYS A 830 31.61 27.21 64.76
C LYS A 830 30.92 27.00 63.40
N ALA A 831 29.68 26.48 63.33
CA ALA A 831 28.91 26.34 62.15
C ALA A 831 28.65 27.70 61.48
N ILE A 832 28.30 28.70 62.21
CA ILE A 832 28.06 30.08 61.74
C ILE A 832 29.38 30.69 61.22
N GLU A 833 30.50 30.48 61.91
CA GLU A 833 31.81 30.96 61.44
C GLU A 833 32.25 30.32 60.12
N ILE A 834 31.99 28.99 59.90
CA ILE A 834 32.29 28.28 58.67
C ILE A 834 31.40 28.75 57.52
N ILE A 835 30.08 28.94 57.77
CA ILE A 835 29.15 29.49 56.80
C ILE A 835 29.52 30.90 56.37
N MET A 836 29.99 31.76 57.28
CA MET A 836 30.46 33.09 56.96
C MET A 836 31.74 33.05 56.09
N LYS A 837 32.70 32.18 56.42
CA LYS A 837 33.92 31.99 55.60
C LYS A 837 33.64 31.42 54.18
N LEU A 838 32.67 30.50 54.09
CA LEU A 838 32.23 29.96 52.78
C LEU A 838 31.52 31.04 51.95
N LYS A 839 30.71 31.89 52.59
CA LYS A 839 30.06 33.02 51.92
C LYS A 839 31.05 34.08 51.43
N GLU A 840 32.12 34.40 52.21
CA GLU A 840 33.18 35.31 51.80
C GLU A 840 34.04 34.75 50.64
N SER A 841 34.14 33.40 50.50
CA SER A 841 34.86 32.78 49.40
C SER A 841 34.04 32.72 48.11
N ILE A 842 32.77 33.06 48.11
CA ILE A 842 31.87 33.12 46.96
C ILE A 842 31.71 34.55 46.39
N SER A 843 32.02 35.59 47.24
CA SER A 843 32.01 36.98 46.82
C SER A 843 33.37 37.36 46.21
#